data_f942cc65d624a3d35b8182b553f35bbf
#
_entry.id   f942cc65d624a3d35b8182b553f35bbf
#
_cell.length_a   1.000
_cell.length_b   1.000
_cell.length_c   1.000
_cell.angle_alpha   90.00
_cell.angle_beta   90.00
_cell.angle_gamma   90.00
#
_symmetry.space_group_name_H-M   'P 1'
#
loop_
_entity.id
_entity.type
_entity.pdbx_description
1 polymer ?
#
loop_
_entity_poly.entity_id
_entity_poly.type
_entity_poly.pdbx_seq_one_letter_code
_entity_poly.pdbx_strand_id
1 'polypeptide(L)'
;YDYLRLLYASVGTPHCPNCGSPIARQTADQIVQRILNLGTGERVTIMAPVVRGRKGEFKDLLDELDQQGFRARVDGEIVDLSEPPSLDKRKNHTIEAIVDRVILKSSETASSAKALGAPGLDFETREGTKSSAKPSVEKRLEAAVSKALQLANGLVLVSVARASGEKPDEQLFSSSMACPDCGLDVPKLEPRSFSFNSTFGACPECHGLGSLYDFDPAKVITDWSKPLLDGGLGPGSASQYLLKLVQLAADRYKIDLKTPFEDLPPKQQHILVYGPPKGEAPRTGFHGILAYLRDSVEEARSEGYREYMMSFMSATPCPVCRGKRLRPESLAVKIGGLSIADFTALPLNKALSAAINLQFTAREALIAERIRREIAERLEFLCAVGLSYLSLDRSAATLSGGEGQRIRLATQIGSRLRGVLYVLDEPSIGLHQRDNERLIEALEKLRDLGNTVLVVEHDEDTIRHADYVLDLGPGAGRLGGNVVAQGTPEQIMACPESLTGRYLSGATGILHRAEPRSLTGKWLTVTGAREHNLQDLTIRVPLGVMTVVTGVSGSGKSTLINDILYRSLAKTLYGSREEPGVHDDLSGQDQIDKVIRIDQSPIGRTPRSNPATYTQVFSPIRDLFAMLPEARERGYKPGRFSFNVTGGRCEACQGDGQRRIEMNFMPDVYVQCEVCNGRRYNQETLAVKFHGYSIADILDLTIEDALNVLADVPTVRQKLQTLVDVGLGYIHLGQSAVTLSGGEAQRMKLARELSKRQTGRTLYLLDEPTTGLHFDDVRKLLEVLHRLTDLGNTIIIIEHNLDVIRNADWILDLGPEGGEDGGQLVGEGRPAHIAHISESYTGQFLKRYYGSHNGHLEPVDDTAAMLAIKNGASPAKNPSRVPQCPWESDEAQILPKRPRKKTGIPENASVRPPSEPQKRARTRKPVAS
;
A
#
# COMPACT_ATOMS: atom_id res chain seq x y z
N TYR A 1 -18.67 -1.53 0.19
CA TYR A 1 -18.68 -1.65 -1.28
C TYR A 1 -19.97 -2.32 -1.80
N ASP A 2 -20.51 -3.33 -1.10
CA ASP A 2 -21.73 -4.04 -1.52
C ASP A 2 -22.95 -3.12 -1.62
N TYR A 3 -23.13 -2.21 -0.67
CA TYR A 3 -24.17 -1.20 -0.74
C TYR A 3 -23.98 -0.21 -1.90
N LEU A 4 -22.72 0.14 -2.23
CA LEU A 4 -22.44 0.96 -3.41
C LEU A 4 -22.83 0.22 -4.70
N ARG A 5 -22.47 -1.07 -4.83
CA ARG A 5 -22.86 -1.90 -5.97
C ARG A 5 -24.40 -1.94 -6.14
N LEU A 6 -25.11 -2.09 -5.02
CA LEU A 6 -26.56 -2.10 -5.03
C LEU A 6 -27.12 -0.74 -5.43
N LEU A 7 -26.57 0.35 -4.91
CA LEU A 7 -26.98 1.71 -5.23
C LEU A 7 -26.81 2.01 -6.72
N TYR A 8 -25.60 1.76 -7.26
CA TYR A 8 -25.29 2.01 -8.67
C TYR A 8 -26.10 1.14 -9.64
N ALA A 9 -26.41 -0.11 -9.26
CA ALA A 9 -27.26 -0.98 -10.06
C ALA A 9 -28.74 -0.55 -10.05
N SER A 10 -29.22 0.08 -8.97
CA SER A 10 -30.64 0.41 -8.78
C SER A 10 -31.02 1.79 -9.31
N VAL A 11 -30.20 2.80 -9.10
CA VAL A 11 -30.49 4.21 -9.42
C VAL A 11 -29.41 4.88 -10.29
N GLY A 12 -28.34 4.16 -10.64
CA GLY A 12 -27.28 4.71 -11.49
C GLY A 12 -27.76 4.96 -12.92
N THR A 13 -27.38 6.10 -13.46
CA THR A 13 -27.66 6.45 -14.86
C THR A 13 -26.53 5.94 -15.75
N PRO A 14 -26.77 4.97 -16.65
CA PRO A 14 -25.77 4.48 -17.56
C PRO A 14 -25.45 5.51 -18.65
N HIS A 15 -24.18 5.60 -18.99
CA HIS A 15 -23.66 6.43 -20.08
C HIS A 15 -22.92 5.55 -21.09
N CYS A 16 -22.77 6.03 -22.29
CA CYS A 16 -21.99 5.33 -23.30
C CYS A 16 -20.49 5.42 -22.95
N PRO A 17 -19.76 4.30 -22.86
CA PRO A 17 -18.34 4.33 -22.57
C PRO A 17 -17.48 5.00 -23.65
N ASN A 18 -18.00 5.12 -24.90
CA ASN A 18 -17.28 5.71 -26.02
C ASN A 18 -17.54 7.22 -26.17
N CYS A 19 -18.82 7.65 -26.16
CA CYS A 19 -19.19 9.04 -26.43
C CYS A 19 -19.68 9.79 -25.17
N GLY A 20 -19.92 9.09 -24.04
CA GLY A 20 -20.39 9.71 -22.81
C GLY A 20 -21.88 10.10 -22.79
N SER A 21 -22.63 9.87 -23.86
CA SER A 21 -24.06 10.18 -23.92
C SER A 21 -24.86 9.33 -22.94
N PRO A 22 -25.85 9.91 -22.22
CA PRO A 22 -26.69 9.14 -21.30
C PRO A 22 -27.56 8.13 -22.05
N ILE A 23 -27.63 6.91 -21.53
CA ILE A 23 -28.42 5.82 -22.09
C ILE A 23 -29.66 5.64 -21.22
N ALA A 24 -30.82 5.92 -21.80
CA ALA A 24 -32.13 5.72 -21.14
C ALA A 24 -32.93 4.68 -21.91
N ARG A 25 -33.48 3.72 -21.18
CA ARG A 25 -34.48 2.79 -21.74
C ARG A 25 -35.79 3.53 -21.90
N GLN A 26 -36.33 3.52 -23.11
CA GLN A 26 -37.62 4.15 -23.42
C GLN A 26 -38.69 3.06 -23.66
N THR A 27 -39.86 3.22 -23.06
CA THR A 27 -41.00 2.38 -23.41
C THR A 27 -41.57 2.80 -24.75
N ALA A 28 -42.26 1.87 -25.47
CA ALA A 28 -42.91 2.19 -26.73
C ALA A 28 -43.84 3.41 -26.58
N ASP A 29 -44.60 3.50 -25.48
CA ASP A 29 -45.49 4.63 -25.19
C ASP A 29 -44.72 5.95 -25.04
N GLN A 30 -43.59 5.96 -24.37
CA GLN A 30 -42.71 7.15 -24.22
C GLN A 30 -42.17 7.60 -25.59
N ILE A 31 -41.81 6.65 -26.45
CA ILE A 31 -41.34 6.94 -27.81
C ILE A 31 -42.49 7.59 -28.61
N VAL A 32 -43.69 6.99 -28.56
CA VAL A 32 -44.87 7.53 -29.22
C VAL A 32 -45.21 8.95 -28.75
N GLN A 33 -45.21 9.19 -27.42
CA GLN A 33 -45.44 10.53 -26.85
C GLN A 33 -44.39 11.55 -27.31
N ARG A 34 -43.12 11.15 -27.40
CA ARG A 34 -42.09 12.03 -27.94
C ARG A 34 -42.30 12.36 -29.42
N ILE A 35 -42.72 11.36 -30.24
CA ILE A 35 -43.03 11.57 -31.65
C ILE A 35 -44.20 12.52 -31.78
N LEU A 36 -45.25 12.38 -30.96
CA LEU A 36 -46.42 13.29 -30.97
C LEU A 36 -46.09 14.72 -30.60
N ASN A 37 -45.03 14.91 -29.76
CA ASN A 37 -44.55 16.25 -29.35
C ASN A 37 -43.60 16.93 -30.38
N LEU A 38 -43.26 16.29 -31.51
CA LEU A 38 -42.38 16.86 -32.53
C LEU A 38 -43.05 18.02 -33.35
N GLY A 39 -44.35 18.22 -33.24
CA GLY A 39 -45.07 19.33 -33.88
C GLY A 39 -46.20 18.89 -34.80
N THR A 40 -47.24 19.73 -34.87
CA THR A 40 -48.41 19.44 -35.72
C THR A 40 -48.15 19.82 -37.17
N GLY A 41 -48.45 18.88 -38.08
CA GLY A 41 -48.26 19.05 -39.52
C GLY A 41 -46.99 18.38 -40.09
N GLU A 42 -46.09 17.92 -39.27
CA GLU A 42 -44.87 17.28 -39.74
C GLU A 42 -45.12 15.88 -40.31
N ARG A 43 -44.33 15.53 -41.35
CA ARG A 43 -44.31 14.19 -41.97
C ARG A 43 -43.21 13.36 -41.30
N VAL A 44 -43.62 12.33 -40.55
CA VAL A 44 -42.71 11.46 -39.82
C VAL A 44 -42.65 10.09 -40.51
N THR A 45 -41.47 9.59 -40.78
CA THR A 45 -41.22 8.24 -41.26
C THR A 45 -40.66 7.42 -40.11
N ILE A 46 -41.26 6.29 -39.78
CA ILE A 46 -40.81 5.34 -38.75
C ILE A 46 -40.08 4.22 -39.46
N MET A 47 -38.81 4.01 -39.07
CA MET A 47 -37.94 3.01 -39.67
C MET A 47 -37.34 2.10 -38.61
N ALA A 48 -37.07 0.85 -39.00
CA ALA A 48 -36.35 -0.13 -38.19
C ALA A 48 -34.94 -0.28 -38.71
N PRO A 49 -33.87 0.17 -38.00
CA PRO A 49 -32.48 0.03 -38.41
C PRO A 49 -31.96 -1.41 -38.18
N VAL A 50 -32.16 -2.28 -39.16
CA VAL A 50 -31.88 -3.73 -39.06
C VAL A 50 -30.38 -4.03 -39.21
N VAL A 51 -29.66 -3.23 -40.00
CA VAL A 51 -28.21 -3.29 -40.17
C VAL A 51 -27.61 -1.89 -40.03
N ARG A 52 -26.60 -1.74 -39.20
CA ARG A 52 -25.90 -0.45 -39.00
C ARG A 52 -24.40 -0.64 -39.15
N GLY A 53 -23.87 -0.10 -40.23
CA GLY A 53 -22.44 -0.03 -40.50
C GLY A 53 -21.72 -1.39 -40.49
N ARG A 54 -22.37 -2.48 -40.94
CA ARG A 54 -21.80 -3.83 -40.96
C ARG A 54 -21.42 -4.26 -42.39
N LYS A 55 -20.33 -5.02 -42.52
CA LYS A 55 -19.91 -5.63 -43.80
C LYS A 55 -20.75 -6.85 -44.07
N GLY A 56 -21.17 -7.01 -45.34
CA GLY A 56 -21.93 -8.18 -45.79
C GLY A 56 -22.78 -7.89 -47.03
N GLU A 57 -23.23 -8.93 -47.70
CA GLU A 57 -24.14 -8.84 -48.87
C GLU A 57 -25.60 -8.73 -48.45
N PHE A 58 -25.99 -9.16 -47.25
CA PHE A 58 -27.33 -9.12 -46.61
C PHE A 58 -28.50 -9.54 -47.52
N LYS A 59 -28.28 -10.39 -48.53
CA LYS A 59 -29.28 -10.78 -49.48
C LYS A 59 -30.48 -11.46 -48.82
N ASP A 60 -30.24 -12.44 -47.97
CA ASP A 60 -31.29 -13.19 -47.26
C ASP A 60 -32.18 -12.25 -46.41
N LEU A 61 -31.58 -11.24 -45.78
CA LEU A 61 -32.30 -10.24 -44.97
C LEU A 61 -33.14 -9.33 -45.86
N LEU A 62 -32.66 -8.91 -47.01
CA LEU A 62 -33.44 -8.09 -47.97
C LEU A 62 -34.62 -8.85 -48.52
N ASP A 63 -34.39 -10.14 -48.86
CA ASP A 63 -35.45 -11.05 -49.33
C ASP A 63 -36.52 -11.29 -48.21
N GLU A 64 -36.11 -11.40 -46.95
CA GLU A 64 -37.02 -11.52 -45.80
C GLU A 64 -37.87 -10.26 -45.57
N LEU A 65 -37.28 -9.08 -45.71
CA LEU A 65 -38.00 -7.82 -45.63
C LEU A 65 -38.98 -7.63 -46.77
N ASP A 66 -38.66 -8.07 -47.98
CA ASP A 66 -39.59 -8.05 -49.13
C ASP A 66 -40.78 -8.96 -48.93
N GLN A 67 -40.55 -10.21 -48.46
CA GLN A 67 -41.62 -11.16 -48.13
C GLN A 67 -42.59 -10.64 -47.07
N GLN A 68 -42.08 -9.81 -46.12
CA GLN A 68 -42.90 -9.15 -45.09
C GLN A 68 -43.58 -7.86 -45.61
N GLY A 69 -43.33 -7.45 -46.89
CA GLY A 69 -43.95 -6.29 -47.52
C GLY A 69 -43.40 -4.93 -47.09
N PHE A 70 -42.15 -4.90 -46.59
CA PHE A 70 -41.46 -3.64 -46.21
C PHE A 70 -40.69 -3.05 -47.40
N ARG A 71 -40.56 -1.74 -47.40
CA ARG A 71 -39.55 -1.04 -48.20
C ARG A 71 -38.32 -0.80 -47.33
N ALA A 72 -37.15 -0.79 -47.92
CA ALA A 72 -35.92 -0.49 -47.20
C ALA A 72 -35.23 0.78 -47.70
N ARG A 73 -34.53 1.47 -46.77
CA ARG A 73 -33.52 2.47 -47.09
C ARG A 73 -32.16 1.80 -46.91
N VAL A 74 -31.38 1.76 -47.99
CA VAL A 74 -30.04 1.12 -48.02
C VAL A 74 -29.04 2.23 -48.30
N ASP A 75 -28.07 2.39 -47.39
CA ASP A 75 -27.02 3.44 -47.42
C ASP A 75 -27.55 4.85 -47.71
N GLY A 76 -28.76 5.13 -47.21
CA GLY A 76 -29.43 6.45 -47.30
C GLY A 76 -30.38 6.57 -48.48
N GLU A 77 -30.42 5.61 -49.48
CA GLU A 77 -31.32 5.62 -50.62
C GLU A 77 -32.46 4.65 -50.39
N ILE A 78 -33.70 5.09 -50.76
CA ILE A 78 -34.90 4.22 -50.66
C ILE A 78 -34.94 3.31 -51.87
N VAL A 79 -34.90 2.00 -51.60
CA VAL A 79 -34.81 0.95 -52.61
C VAL A 79 -36.07 0.12 -52.62
N ASP A 80 -36.51 -0.30 -53.80
CA ASP A 80 -37.57 -1.30 -53.95
C ASP A 80 -36.94 -2.69 -53.81
N LEU A 81 -37.45 -3.48 -52.89
CA LEU A 81 -36.89 -4.79 -52.53
C LEU A 81 -37.29 -5.91 -53.51
N SER A 82 -38.24 -5.65 -54.41
CA SER A 82 -38.59 -6.57 -55.49
C SER A 82 -37.43 -6.82 -56.47
N GLU A 83 -36.50 -5.85 -56.55
CA GLU A 83 -35.20 -5.98 -57.25
C GLU A 83 -34.06 -5.54 -56.28
N PRO A 84 -33.63 -6.42 -55.37
CA PRO A 84 -32.71 -6.03 -54.29
C PRO A 84 -31.33 -5.62 -54.89
N PRO A 85 -30.75 -4.52 -54.38
CA PRO A 85 -29.43 -4.08 -54.83
C PRO A 85 -28.35 -5.07 -54.44
N SER A 86 -27.40 -5.28 -55.32
CA SER A 86 -26.21 -6.09 -55.00
C SER A 86 -25.24 -5.29 -54.13
N LEU A 87 -25.10 -5.69 -52.85
CA LEU A 87 -24.26 -5.02 -51.87
C LEU A 87 -22.82 -5.58 -51.90
N ASP A 88 -21.83 -4.70 -51.74
CA ASP A 88 -20.41 -5.09 -51.69
C ASP A 88 -20.03 -5.69 -50.33
N LYS A 89 -19.68 -6.97 -50.29
CA LYS A 89 -19.26 -7.74 -49.15
C LYS A 89 -18.14 -7.09 -48.30
N ARG A 90 -17.35 -6.17 -48.86
CA ARG A 90 -16.19 -5.53 -48.22
C ARG A 90 -16.51 -4.16 -47.68
N LYS A 91 -17.64 -3.55 -48.04
CA LYS A 91 -18.10 -2.23 -47.54
C LYS A 91 -19.04 -2.37 -46.37
N ASN A 92 -19.09 -1.34 -45.58
CA ASN A 92 -20.05 -1.23 -44.48
C ASN A 92 -21.37 -0.72 -45.06
N HIS A 93 -22.47 -1.42 -44.77
CA HIS A 93 -23.81 -1.07 -45.22
C HIS A 93 -24.73 -0.77 -44.03
N THR A 94 -25.66 0.11 -44.24
CA THR A 94 -26.75 0.45 -43.28
C THR A 94 -28.07 0.16 -43.98
N ILE A 95 -28.92 -0.68 -43.36
CA ILE A 95 -30.25 -1.10 -43.93
C ILE A 95 -31.31 -0.79 -42.89
N GLU A 96 -32.30 0.01 -43.28
CA GLU A 96 -33.40 0.44 -42.44
C GLU A 96 -34.72 0.07 -43.12
N ALA A 97 -35.52 -0.78 -42.49
CA ALA A 97 -36.84 -1.14 -42.98
C ALA A 97 -37.83 0.00 -42.68
N ILE A 98 -38.55 0.53 -43.67
CA ILE A 98 -39.58 1.55 -43.53
C ILE A 98 -40.88 0.89 -43.09
N VAL A 99 -41.29 1.17 -41.82
CA VAL A 99 -42.44 0.54 -41.21
C VAL A 99 -43.70 1.33 -41.50
N ASP A 100 -43.68 2.66 -41.33
CA ASP A 100 -44.87 3.51 -41.62
C ASP A 100 -44.47 4.97 -41.87
N ARG A 101 -45.35 5.71 -42.55
CA ARG A 101 -45.22 7.16 -42.76
C ARG A 101 -46.48 7.86 -42.26
N VAL A 102 -46.38 8.72 -41.27
CA VAL A 102 -47.51 9.33 -40.58
C VAL A 102 -47.39 10.85 -40.63
N ILE A 103 -48.51 11.56 -40.83
CA ILE A 103 -48.60 13.00 -40.71
C ILE A 103 -49.24 13.32 -39.37
N LEU A 104 -48.52 14.08 -38.51
CA LEU A 104 -49.00 14.45 -37.20
C LEU A 104 -50.08 15.55 -37.35
N LYS A 105 -51.34 15.28 -36.97
CA LYS A 105 -52.45 16.25 -36.98
C LYS A 105 -52.71 16.74 -35.56
N SER A 106 -53.07 18.02 -35.41
CA SER A 106 -53.51 18.60 -34.12
C SER A 106 -54.83 17.99 -33.65
N SER A 107 -54.92 17.69 -32.36
CA SER A 107 -56.14 17.20 -31.68
C SER A 107 -57.21 18.30 -31.44
N GLU A 108 -57.11 19.47 -32.09
CA GLU A 108 -57.96 20.62 -31.82
C GLU A 108 -59.22 20.74 -32.70
N THR A 109 -59.80 19.66 -33.26
CA THR A 109 -61.08 19.74 -33.98
C THR A 109 -62.15 18.83 -33.39
N ALA A 110 -62.17 18.65 -32.06
CA ALA A 110 -63.25 17.89 -31.41
C ALA A 110 -64.03 18.62 -30.27
N SER A 111 -63.88 19.94 -30.14
CA SER A 111 -64.59 20.68 -29.04
C SER A 111 -65.31 21.95 -29.41
N SER A 112 -65.80 22.12 -30.67
CA SER A 112 -66.66 23.26 -31.00
C SER A 112 -67.89 22.86 -31.84
N ALA A 113 -68.75 21.94 -31.32
CA ALA A 113 -70.08 21.73 -31.80
C ALA A 113 -70.97 21.20 -30.69
N LYS A 114 -71.16 21.97 -29.63
CA LYS A 114 -72.27 21.82 -28.68
C LYS A 114 -72.73 23.19 -28.18
N ALA A 115 -73.54 23.83 -28.95
CA ALA A 115 -74.59 24.75 -28.51
C ALA A 115 -75.55 24.99 -29.66
N LEU A 116 -76.71 24.39 -29.63
CA LEU A 116 -78.05 24.94 -29.87
C LEU A 116 -79.08 23.83 -30.01
N GLY A 117 -79.99 23.78 -29.06
CA GLY A 117 -80.93 22.75 -28.85
C GLY A 117 -82.18 22.86 -29.78
N ALA A 118 -82.84 21.74 -29.83
CA ALA A 118 -84.32 21.62 -29.74
C ALA A 118 -84.70 20.14 -30.01
N PRO A 119 -85.82 19.66 -29.43
CA PRO A 119 -86.10 18.30 -29.19
C PRO A 119 -87.04 17.63 -30.26
N GLY A 120 -86.95 16.28 -30.32
CA GLY A 120 -88.15 15.62 -30.86
C GLY A 120 -87.93 14.44 -31.80
N LEU A 121 -88.42 13.29 -31.30
CA LEU A 121 -88.99 12.15 -31.99
C LEU A 121 -88.08 10.96 -32.36
N ASP A 122 -88.47 9.84 -31.72
CA ASP A 122 -88.16 8.47 -32.00
C ASP A 122 -88.33 8.05 -33.48
N PHE A 123 -87.41 7.16 -33.90
CA PHE A 123 -87.78 5.99 -34.66
C PHE A 123 -86.66 4.97 -34.71
N GLU A 124 -86.97 3.76 -34.25
CA GLU A 124 -86.27 2.50 -34.54
C GLU A 124 -86.11 2.28 -36.02
N THR A 125 -84.93 1.78 -36.43
CA THR A 125 -84.85 0.55 -37.24
C THR A 125 -83.39 0.27 -37.71
N ARG A 126 -83.04 -0.97 -37.42
CA ARG A 126 -82.19 -1.95 -38.17
C ARG A 126 -80.77 -1.62 -38.68
N GLU A 127 -79.88 -2.41 -38.10
CA GLU A 127 -78.87 -3.23 -38.72
C GLU A 127 -77.97 -2.71 -39.87
N GLY A 128 -76.68 -2.74 -39.64
CA GLY A 128 -75.72 -3.19 -40.59
C GLY A 128 -74.94 -2.21 -41.42
N THR A 129 -73.86 -1.72 -40.88
CA THR A 129 -72.54 -1.68 -41.63
C THR A 129 -71.42 -1.35 -40.65
N LYS A 130 -70.52 -2.26 -40.53
CA LYS A 130 -69.22 -1.97 -39.82
C LYS A 130 -68.50 -0.83 -40.57
N SER A 131 -68.65 0.40 -40.11
CA SER A 131 -67.80 1.51 -40.46
C SER A 131 -66.45 1.22 -39.86
N SER A 132 -65.45 0.86 -40.67
CA SER A 132 -64.05 0.81 -40.25
C SER A 132 -63.61 2.23 -39.96
N ALA A 133 -63.72 2.65 -38.70
CA ALA A 133 -63.13 3.87 -38.21
C ALA A 133 -61.58 3.72 -38.42
N LYS A 134 -60.98 4.60 -39.24
CA LYS A 134 -59.56 4.67 -39.41
C LYS A 134 -58.95 4.81 -38.02
N PRO A 135 -57.96 3.93 -37.64
CA PRO A 135 -57.31 4.00 -36.33
C PRO A 135 -56.76 5.41 -36.07
N SER A 136 -56.91 5.89 -34.83
CA SER A 136 -56.34 7.20 -34.45
C SER A 136 -54.85 7.23 -34.77
N VAL A 137 -54.31 8.43 -35.07
CA VAL A 137 -52.86 8.62 -35.37
C VAL A 137 -52.01 8.00 -34.28
N GLU A 138 -52.42 8.11 -33.04
CA GLU A 138 -51.77 7.52 -31.88
C GLU A 138 -51.68 5.98 -31.94
N LYS A 139 -52.79 5.28 -32.16
CA LYS A 139 -52.81 3.80 -32.31
C LYS A 139 -51.98 3.33 -33.49
N ARG A 140 -51.92 4.13 -34.56
CA ARG A 140 -51.14 3.83 -35.74
C ARG A 140 -49.63 3.98 -35.45
N LEU A 141 -49.24 5.01 -34.70
CA LEU A 141 -47.89 5.22 -34.21
C LEU A 141 -47.43 4.08 -33.25
N GLU A 142 -48.32 3.72 -32.30
CA GLU A 142 -48.06 2.60 -31.38
C GLU A 142 -47.77 1.29 -32.11
N ALA A 143 -48.58 0.95 -33.11
CA ALA A 143 -48.36 -0.25 -33.91
C ALA A 143 -47.07 -0.19 -34.73
N ALA A 144 -46.75 0.96 -35.34
CA ALA A 144 -45.57 1.16 -36.15
C ALA A 144 -44.28 1.15 -35.27
N VAL A 145 -44.28 1.83 -34.13
CA VAL A 145 -43.16 1.82 -33.19
C VAL A 145 -42.94 0.43 -32.62
N SER A 146 -44.01 -0.27 -32.19
CA SER A 146 -43.89 -1.65 -31.67
C SER A 146 -43.33 -2.61 -32.72
N LYS A 147 -43.76 -2.49 -33.98
CA LYS A 147 -43.23 -3.31 -35.06
C LYS A 147 -41.78 -2.99 -35.40
N ALA A 148 -41.42 -1.70 -35.43
CA ALA A 148 -40.03 -1.29 -35.65
C ALA A 148 -39.09 -1.80 -34.54
N LEU A 149 -39.50 -1.73 -33.28
CA LEU A 149 -38.78 -2.26 -32.13
C LEU A 149 -38.57 -3.77 -32.19
N GLN A 150 -39.56 -4.52 -32.71
CA GLN A 150 -39.45 -5.97 -32.94
C GLN A 150 -38.43 -6.29 -34.05
N LEU A 151 -38.49 -5.59 -35.19
CA LEU A 151 -37.65 -5.83 -36.36
C LEU A 151 -36.16 -5.48 -36.09
N ALA A 152 -35.92 -4.40 -35.38
CA ALA A 152 -34.55 -3.90 -35.12
C ALA A 152 -34.08 -4.14 -33.68
N ASN A 153 -34.54 -5.24 -33.05
CA ASN A 153 -34.06 -5.63 -31.69
C ASN A 153 -34.12 -4.49 -30.66
N GLY A 154 -35.20 -3.73 -30.65
CA GLY A 154 -35.40 -2.67 -29.68
C GLY A 154 -35.00 -1.27 -30.14
N LEU A 155 -34.65 -1.08 -31.40
CA LEU A 155 -34.32 0.23 -31.98
C LEU A 155 -35.42 0.71 -32.92
N VAL A 156 -35.69 2.02 -32.93
CA VAL A 156 -36.56 2.67 -33.91
C VAL A 156 -35.94 3.99 -34.34
N LEU A 157 -35.84 4.22 -35.64
CA LEU A 157 -35.35 5.45 -36.23
C LEU A 157 -36.54 6.27 -36.72
N VAL A 158 -36.63 7.50 -36.28
CA VAL A 158 -37.71 8.43 -36.65
C VAL A 158 -37.07 9.55 -37.47
N SER A 159 -37.51 9.66 -38.72
CA SER A 159 -37.05 10.69 -39.64
C SER A 159 -38.18 11.69 -39.89
N VAL A 160 -37.91 12.97 -39.61
CA VAL A 160 -38.86 14.08 -39.81
C VAL A 160 -38.45 14.82 -41.09
N ALA A 161 -39.38 14.89 -42.04
CA ALA A 161 -39.13 15.59 -43.28
C ALA A 161 -39.20 17.09 -43.08
N ARG A 162 -38.12 17.83 -43.36
CA ARG A 162 -38.09 19.29 -43.41
C ARG A 162 -38.47 19.84 -44.79
N ALA A 163 -38.75 21.13 -44.89
CA ALA A 163 -39.10 21.78 -46.15
C ALA A 163 -38.03 21.62 -47.23
N SER A 164 -38.40 21.57 -48.47
CA SER A 164 -37.60 21.15 -49.63
C SER A 164 -36.16 21.67 -49.65
N GLY A 165 -35.21 20.78 -49.50
CA GLY A 165 -33.74 21.01 -49.68
C GLY A 165 -32.87 20.79 -48.45
N GLU A 166 -33.43 20.65 -47.25
CA GLU A 166 -32.69 20.35 -46.05
C GLU A 166 -32.66 18.82 -45.73
N LYS A 167 -31.58 18.36 -45.09
CA LYS A 167 -31.51 16.96 -44.61
C LYS A 167 -32.59 16.70 -43.59
N PRO A 168 -33.29 15.53 -43.63
CA PRO A 168 -34.27 15.18 -42.64
C PRO A 168 -33.67 15.14 -41.24
N ASP A 169 -34.45 15.58 -40.24
CA ASP A 169 -34.03 15.43 -38.83
C ASP A 169 -34.31 14.02 -38.39
N GLU A 170 -33.22 13.28 -38.03
CA GLU A 170 -33.32 11.86 -37.70
C GLU A 170 -33.01 11.66 -36.23
N GLN A 171 -33.96 11.04 -35.52
CA GLN A 171 -33.82 10.71 -34.11
C GLN A 171 -33.93 9.19 -33.90
N LEU A 172 -32.90 8.61 -33.29
CA LEU A 172 -32.92 7.21 -32.93
C LEU A 172 -33.40 7.04 -31.50
N PHE A 173 -34.37 6.14 -31.32
CA PHE A 173 -34.91 5.75 -30.02
C PHE A 173 -34.58 4.28 -29.74
N SER A 174 -34.38 3.95 -28.46
CA SER A 174 -34.08 2.57 -28.07
C SER A 174 -34.97 2.11 -26.92
N SER A 175 -35.59 0.95 -27.05
CA SER A 175 -36.23 0.24 -25.96
C SER A 175 -35.27 -0.69 -25.20
N SER A 176 -34.08 -0.96 -25.76
CA SER A 176 -32.97 -1.65 -25.16
C SER A 176 -31.95 -0.64 -24.59
N MET A 177 -31.02 -1.08 -23.75
CA MET A 177 -29.93 -0.27 -23.21
C MET A 177 -28.81 -0.09 -24.25
N ALA A 178 -29.12 0.55 -25.37
CA ALA A 178 -28.16 0.83 -26.45
C ALA A 178 -27.90 2.34 -26.57
N CYS A 179 -26.67 2.70 -26.90
CA CYS A 179 -26.30 4.09 -27.15
C CYS A 179 -26.95 4.55 -28.47
N PRO A 180 -27.71 5.65 -28.48
CA PRO A 180 -28.30 6.14 -29.71
C PRO A 180 -27.26 6.57 -30.75
N ASP A 181 -26.10 7.14 -30.33
CA ASP A 181 -25.11 7.70 -31.23
C ASP A 181 -24.13 6.64 -31.76
N CYS A 182 -23.62 5.77 -30.88
CA CYS A 182 -22.61 4.77 -31.21
C CYS A 182 -23.19 3.41 -31.60
N GLY A 183 -24.46 3.13 -31.28
CA GLY A 183 -25.07 1.82 -31.45
C GLY A 183 -24.49 0.72 -30.56
N LEU A 184 -23.76 1.10 -29.50
CA LEU A 184 -23.14 0.16 -28.58
C LEU A 184 -24.19 -0.33 -27.57
N ASP A 185 -24.39 -1.64 -27.49
CA ASP A 185 -25.28 -2.26 -26.51
C ASP A 185 -24.61 -2.30 -25.14
N VAL A 186 -25.28 -1.76 -24.13
CA VAL A 186 -24.87 -1.89 -22.75
C VAL A 186 -25.64 -3.04 -22.09
N PRO A 187 -24.97 -4.06 -21.55
CA PRO A 187 -25.64 -5.19 -20.93
C PRO A 187 -26.46 -4.71 -19.71
N LYS A 188 -27.48 -5.49 -19.36
CA LYS A 188 -28.27 -5.21 -18.15
C LYS A 188 -27.33 -5.17 -16.95
N LEU A 189 -27.28 -4.00 -16.29
CA LEU A 189 -26.42 -3.77 -15.15
C LEU A 189 -27.08 -4.30 -13.89
N GLU A 190 -26.40 -5.26 -13.25
CA GLU A 190 -26.79 -5.88 -11.99
C GLU A 190 -25.71 -5.59 -10.93
N PRO A 191 -25.97 -5.78 -9.63
CA PRO A 191 -24.94 -5.53 -8.61
C PRO A 191 -23.63 -6.29 -8.84
N ARG A 192 -23.69 -7.47 -9.49
CA ARG A 192 -22.48 -8.24 -9.88
C ARG A 192 -21.66 -7.59 -10.99
N SER A 193 -22.28 -6.73 -11.81
CA SER A 193 -21.57 -5.96 -12.85
C SER A 193 -20.64 -4.89 -12.28
N PHE A 194 -20.82 -4.52 -11.01
CA PHE A 194 -19.97 -3.58 -10.28
C PHE A 194 -18.99 -4.27 -9.33
N SER A 195 -18.82 -5.60 -9.44
CA SER A 195 -17.87 -6.36 -8.64
C SER A 195 -16.61 -6.64 -9.45
N PHE A 196 -15.47 -6.19 -8.95
CA PHE A 196 -14.16 -6.50 -9.54
C PHE A 196 -13.71 -7.95 -9.25
N ASN A 197 -14.38 -8.66 -8.32
CA ASN A 197 -14.15 -10.09 -8.05
C ASN A 197 -15.07 -10.99 -8.89
N SER A 198 -15.91 -10.43 -9.76
CA SER A 198 -16.81 -11.18 -10.62
C SER A 198 -16.41 -11.01 -12.08
N THR A 199 -16.41 -12.08 -12.85
CA THR A 199 -16.15 -12.07 -14.30
C THR A 199 -17.10 -11.16 -15.09
N PHE A 200 -18.28 -10.85 -14.53
CA PHE A 200 -19.25 -9.92 -15.11
C PHE A 200 -18.86 -8.46 -14.99
N GLY A 201 -18.16 -8.07 -13.92
CA GLY A 201 -17.77 -6.68 -13.64
C GLY A 201 -16.29 -6.41 -13.75
N ALA A 202 -15.46 -7.42 -13.55
CA ALA A 202 -14.00 -7.30 -13.60
C ALA A 202 -13.50 -6.87 -14.98
N CYS A 203 -12.50 -6.00 -15.00
CA CYS A 203 -11.79 -5.68 -16.24
C CYS A 203 -11.23 -6.97 -16.87
N PRO A 204 -11.49 -7.24 -18.14
CA PRO A 204 -11.06 -8.50 -18.78
C PRO A 204 -9.54 -8.63 -18.90
N GLU A 205 -8.80 -7.52 -18.95
CA GLU A 205 -7.34 -7.51 -19.09
C GLU A 205 -6.62 -7.84 -17.79
N CYS A 206 -6.99 -7.17 -16.68
CA CYS A 206 -6.35 -7.36 -15.38
C CYS A 206 -7.14 -8.26 -14.43
N HIS A 207 -8.25 -8.86 -14.87
CA HIS A 207 -9.12 -9.70 -14.06
C HIS A 207 -9.57 -9.06 -12.72
N GLY A 208 -9.72 -7.74 -12.71
CA GLY A 208 -10.15 -6.98 -11.52
C GLY A 208 -9.02 -6.57 -10.57
N LEU A 209 -7.76 -6.86 -10.87
CA LEU A 209 -6.62 -6.47 -10.05
C LEU A 209 -6.31 -4.96 -10.13
N GLY A 210 -6.62 -4.32 -11.27
CA GLY A 210 -6.31 -2.90 -11.52
C GLY A 210 -4.89 -2.67 -12.02
N SER A 211 -4.00 -3.62 -11.82
CA SER A 211 -2.60 -3.59 -12.25
C SER A 211 -2.23 -4.90 -12.94
N LEU A 212 -1.21 -4.83 -13.76
CA LEU A 212 -0.54 -5.98 -14.35
C LEU A 212 0.85 -6.06 -13.75
N TYR A 213 1.26 -7.26 -13.33
CA TYR A 213 2.62 -7.51 -12.89
C TYR A 213 3.44 -7.90 -14.12
N ASP A 214 4.47 -7.13 -14.39
CA ASP A 214 5.39 -7.41 -15.48
C ASP A 214 6.83 -7.10 -15.06
N PHE A 215 7.79 -7.71 -15.77
CA PHE A 215 9.20 -7.43 -15.50
C PHE A 215 9.53 -5.96 -15.73
N ASP A 216 10.14 -5.37 -14.74
CA ASP A 216 10.56 -3.98 -14.77
C ASP A 216 11.98 -3.89 -15.34
N PRO A 217 12.20 -3.19 -16.46
CA PRO A 217 13.55 -3.00 -17.01
C PRO A 217 14.53 -2.44 -16.00
N ALA A 218 14.09 -1.52 -15.13
CA ALA A 218 14.92 -0.93 -14.09
C ALA A 218 15.35 -1.94 -13.02
N LYS A 219 14.59 -3.00 -12.79
CA LYS A 219 14.93 -4.08 -11.89
C LYS A 219 15.67 -5.22 -12.58
N VAL A 220 15.36 -5.47 -13.85
CA VAL A 220 15.98 -6.51 -14.67
C VAL A 220 17.41 -6.14 -15.03
N ILE A 221 17.65 -4.89 -15.42
CA ILE A 221 19.00 -4.37 -15.64
C ILE A 221 19.53 -3.84 -14.32
N THR A 222 20.27 -4.71 -13.65
CA THR A 222 20.71 -4.46 -12.28
C THR A 222 21.86 -3.46 -12.16
N ASP A 223 22.60 -3.16 -13.20
CA ASP A 223 23.65 -2.13 -13.22
C ASP A 223 23.75 -1.46 -14.60
N TRP A 224 23.16 -0.28 -14.72
CA TRP A 224 23.11 0.48 -15.95
C TRP A 224 24.47 0.99 -16.38
N SER A 225 25.38 1.23 -15.44
CA SER A 225 26.75 1.71 -15.69
C SER A 225 27.69 0.61 -16.17
N LYS A 226 27.20 -0.63 -16.28
CA LYS A 226 27.97 -1.78 -16.77
C LYS A 226 27.49 -2.32 -18.11
N PRO A 227 28.37 -3.00 -18.85
CA PRO A 227 27.95 -3.79 -19.99
C PRO A 227 26.89 -4.83 -19.60
N LEU A 228 25.90 -5.03 -20.48
CA LEU A 228 24.76 -5.90 -20.18
C LEU A 228 25.15 -7.31 -19.75
N LEU A 229 26.15 -7.91 -20.42
CA LEU A 229 26.61 -9.28 -20.15
C LEU A 229 27.73 -9.35 -19.10
N ASP A 230 28.27 -8.21 -18.67
CA ASP A 230 29.34 -8.12 -17.65
C ASP A 230 28.84 -7.42 -16.40
N GLY A 231 27.80 -8.03 -15.80
CA GLY A 231 27.20 -7.59 -14.55
C GLY A 231 26.10 -6.54 -14.67
N GLY A 232 25.68 -6.15 -15.88
CA GLY A 232 24.53 -5.27 -16.10
C GLY A 232 23.18 -5.99 -15.95
N LEU A 233 23.10 -7.27 -16.37
CA LEU A 233 21.87 -8.07 -16.31
C LEU A 233 21.75 -8.79 -14.97
N GLY A 234 20.60 -8.70 -14.31
CA GLY A 234 20.27 -9.41 -13.07
C GLY A 234 19.67 -10.80 -13.34
N PRO A 235 18.34 -10.93 -13.47
CA PRO A 235 17.70 -12.20 -13.70
C PRO A 235 18.03 -12.73 -15.09
N GLY A 236 18.29 -14.04 -15.17
CA GLY A 236 18.65 -14.68 -16.45
C GLY A 236 20.14 -14.59 -16.81
N SER A 237 20.98 -13.84 -16.10
CA SER A 237 22.44 -13.72 -16.36
C SER A 237 23.17 -15.07 -16.30
N ALA A 238 22.65 -16.04 -15.57
CA ALA A 238 23.18 -17.41 -15.53
C ALA A 238 22.69 -18.30 -16.69
N SER A 239 21.71 -17.86 -17.51
CA SER A 239 21.16 -18.65 -18.60
C SER A 239 22.02 -18.56 -19.86
N GLN A 240 22.78 -19.61 -20.15
CA GLN A 240 23.58 -19.72 -21.36
C GLN A 240 22.73 -19.54 -22.65
N TYR A 241 21.48 -19.96 -22.60
CA TYR A 241 20.55 -19.81 -23.74
C TYR A 241 20.18 -18.35 -23.98
N LEU A 242 19.80 -17.61 -22.92
CA LEU A 242 19.50 -16.16 -23.02
C LEU A 242 20.75 -15.39 -23.50
N LEU A 243 21.91 -15.66 -22.92
CA LEU A 243 23.15 -14.98 -23.32
C LEU A 243 23.46 -15.18 -24.80
N LYS A 244 23.24 -16.40 -25.34
CA LYS A 244 23.40 -16.69 -26.75
C LYS A 244 22.40 -15.94 -27.62
N LEU A 245 21.13 -15.85 -27.21
CA LEU A 245 20.11 -15.10 -27.94
C LEU A 245 20.43 -13.60 -27.97
N VAL A 246 20.87 -13.03 -26.85
CA VAL A 246 21.30 -11.63 -26.76
C VAL A 246 22.48 -11.35 -27.67
N GLN A 247 23.47 -12.26 -27.73
CA GLN A 247 24.61 -12.13 -28.64
C GLN A 247 24.17 -12.15 -30.10
N LEU A 248 23.28 -13.08 -30.50
CA LEU A 248 22.75 -13.16 -31.86
C LEU A 248 21.97 -11.89 -32.25
N ALA A 249 21.22 -11.32 -31.31
CA ALA A 249 20.54 -10.05 -31.52
C ALA A 249 21.54 -8.90 -31.69
N ALA A 250 22.56 -8.84 -30.83
CA ALA A 250 23.61 -7.82 -30.89
C ALA A 250 24.35 -7.83 -32.22
N ASP A 251 24.73 -9.01 -32.72
CA ASP A 251 25.39 -9.18 -34.02
C ASP A 251 24.49 -8.71 -35.20
N ARG A 252 23.17 -9.02 -35.11
CA ARG A 252 22.20 -8.65 -36.13
C ARG A 252 21.92 -7.15 -36.18
N TYR A 253 21.77 -6.51 -35.00
CA TYR A 253 21.42 -5.09 -34.91
C TYR A 253 22.64 -4.18 -34.69
N LYS A 254 23.85 -4.75 -34.79
CA LYS A 254 25.13 -4.04 -34.62
C LYS A 254 25.21 -3.31 -33.27
N ILE A 255 24.85 -4.00 -32.19
CA ILE A 255 24.91 -3.50 -30.83
C ILE A 255 26.26 -3.92 -30.21
N ASP A 256 27.02 -2.98 -29.70
CA ASP A 256 28.25 -3.30 -28.98
C ASP A 256 27.93 -3.61 -27.52
N LEU A 257 27.94 -4.90 -27.16
CA LEU A 257 27.66 -5.38 -25.80
C LEU A 257 28.77 -5.08 -24.79
N LYS A 258 29.90 -4.48 -25.17
CA LYS A 258 30.96 -4.02 -24.27
C LYS A 258 30.71 -2.60 -23.80
N THR A 259 29.86 -1.85 -24.48
CA THR A 259 29.43 -0.52 -24.06
C THR A 259 28.53 -0.64 -22.82
N PRO A 260 28.65 0.22 -21.79
CA PRO A 260 27.71 0.32 -20.68
C PRO A 260 26.28 0.45 -21.19
N PHE A 261 25.32 -0.17 -20.51
CA PHE A 261 23.95 -0.21 -21.01
C PHE A 261 23.32 1.19 -21.13
N GLU A 262 23.66 2.12 -20.22
CA GLU A 262 23.16 3.51 -20.26
C GLU A 262 23.70 4.30 -21.47
N ASP A 263 24.89 3.98 -21.97
CA ASP A 263 25.51 4.65 -23.11
C ASP A 263 25.03 4.11 -24.46
N LEU A 264 24.27 3.02 -24.47
CA LEU A 264 23.70 2.48 -25.72
C LEU A 264 22.60 3.40 -26.25
N PRO A 265 22.51 3.59 -27.59
CA PRO A 265 21.42 4.33 -28.21
C PRO A 265 20.05 3.79 -27.76
N PRO A 266 19.04 4.64 -27.48
CA PRO A 266 17.72 4.22 -26.97
C PRO A 266 17.01 3.15 -27.81
N LYS A 267 17.22 3.16 -29.13
CA LYS A 267 16.70 2.12 -30.03
C LYS A 267 17.35 0.75 -29.78
N GLN A 268 18.63 0.72 -29.47
CA GLN A 268 19.37 -0.52 -29.18
C GLN A 268 18.98 -1.06 -27.80
N GLN A 269 18.87 -0.19 -26.80
CA GLN A 269 18.33 -0.55 -25.49
C GLN A 269 16.92 -1.16 -25.62
N HIS A 270 16.05 -0.54 -26.40
CA HIS A 270 14.69 -1.03 -26.64
C HIS A 270 14.68 -2.42 -27.31
N ILE A 271 15.53 -2.65 -28.30
CA ILE A 271 15.64 -3.96 -28.97
C ILE A 271 16.10 -5.05 -27.99
N LEU A 272 17.07 -4.76 -27.13
CA LEU A 272 17.54 -5.72 -26.13
C LEU A 272 16.47 -6.05 -25.10
N VAL A 273 15.75 -5.05 -24.60
CA VAL A 273 14.75 -5.21 -23.53
C VAL A 273 13.44 -5.79 -24.06
N TYR A 274 12.87 -5.17 -25.10
CA TYR A 274 11.51 -5.46 -25.59
C TYR A 274 11.47 -6.29 -26.86
N GLY A 275 12.62 -6.46 -27.54
CA GLY A 275 12.71 -7.16 -28.80
C GLY A 275 12.62 -6.24 -30.03
N PRO A 276 12.73 -6.81 -31.24
CA PRO A 276 12.68 -6.07 -32.49
C PRO A 276 11.28 -5.48 -32.75
N PRO A 277 11.19 -4.42 -33.61
CA PRO A 277 9.91 -3.78 -33.93
C PRO A 277 8.89 -4.73 -34.53
N LYS A 278 7.59 -4.51 -34.26
CA LYS A 278 6.48 -5.28 -34.84
C LYS A 278 6.53 -5.21 -36.38
N GLY A 279 6.69 -6.35 -37.03
CA GLY A 279 6.79 -6.48 -38.49
C GLY A 279 8.13 -7.05 -38.99
N GLU A 280 9.19 -6.99 -38.20
CA GLU A 280 10.40 -7.78 -38.46
C GLU A 280 10.27 -9.13 -37.76
N ALA A 281 10.01 -10.20 -38.53
CA ALA A 281 10.04 -11.54 -37.94
C ALA A 281 11.42 -11.80 -37.34
N PRO A 282 11.54 -12.21 -36.06
CA PRO A 282 12.82 -12.43 -35.43
C PRO A 282 13.48 -13.68 -36.05
N ARG A 283 14.30 -13.48 -37.09
CA ARG A 283 15.10 -14.55 -37.70
C ARG A 283 16.09 -15.19 -36.70
N THR A 284 16.32 -14.53 -35.56
CA THR A 284 17.19 -14.99 -34.47
C THR A 284 16.45 -15.73 -33.36
N GLY A 285 15.11 -15.74 -33.35
CA GLY A 285 14.30 -16.28 -32.25
C GLY A 285 14.33 -15.40 -30.99
N PHE A 286 14.95 -14.21 -31.02
CA PHE A 286 15.03 -13.30 -29.91
C PHE A 286 13.83 -12.33 -29.89
N HIS A 287 12.99 -12.43 -28.85
CA HIS A 287 11.80 -11.60 -28.66
C HIS A 287 11.98 -10.51 -27.59
N GLY A 288 13.21 -10.31 -27.10
CA GLY A 288 13.54 -9.41 -26.01
C GLY A 288 13.76 -10.14 -24.68
N ILE A 289 14.55 -9.51 -23.81
CA ILE A 289 14.87 -10.07 -22.48
C ILE A 289 13.61 -10.25 -21.65
N LEU A 290 12.71 -9.26 -21.63
CA LEU A 290 11.49 -9.34 -20.83
C LEU A 290 10.57 -10.48 -21.30
N ALA A 291 10.44 -10.70 -22.62
CA ALA A 291 9.65 -11.80 -23.15
C ALA A 291 10.22 -13.14 -22.70
N TYR A 292 11.53 -13.33 -22.84
CA TYR A 292 12.22 -14.53 -22.36
C TYR A 292 11.99 -14.79 -20.87
N LEU A 293 12.04 -13.74 -20.03
CA LEU A 293 11.83 -13.88 -18.61
C LEU A 293 10.38 -14.26 -18.27
N ARG A 294 9.39 -13.75 -19.02
CA ARG A 294 7.98 -14.16 -18.88
C ARG A 294 7.81 -15.65 -19.17
N ASP A 295 8.30 -16.09 -20.32
CA ASP A 295 8.23 -17.51 -20.71
C ASP A 295 8.91 -18.40 -19.65
N SER A 296 10.06 -17.96 -19.14
CA SER A 296 10.82 -18.67 -18.10
C SER A 296 10.06 -18.81 -16.76
N VAL A 297 9.22 -17.82 -16.40
CA VAL A 297 8.38 -17.89 -15.18
C VAL A 297 7.15 -18.77 -15.42
N GLU A 298 6.54 -18.71 -16.60
CA GLU A 298 5.40 -19.57 -16.94
C GLU A 298 5.80 -21.05 -16.95
N GLU A 299 6.97 -21.38 -17.45
CA GLU A 299 7.51 -22.74 -17.49
C GLU A 299 8.09 -23.21 -16.15
N ALA A 300 8.29 -22.32 -15.18
CA ALA A 300 8.95 -22.62 -13.93
C ALA A 300 8.11 -23.57 -13.06
N ARG A 301 8.73 -24.68 -12.64
CA ARG A 301 8.14 -25.66 -11.73
C ARG A 301 8.46 -25.38 -10.26
N SER A 302 9.48 -24.56 -9.96
CA SER A 302 9.92 -24.23 -8.62
C SER A 302 9.27 -22.95 -8.12
N GLU A 303 8.57 -23.03 -7.00
CA GLU A 303 7.96 -21.88 -6.35
C GLU A 303 9.00 -20.84 -5.90
N GLY A 304 10.13 -21.27 -5.34
CA GLY A 304 11.22 -20.39 -4.95
C GLY A 304 11.86 -19.64 -6.14
N TYR A 305 11.88 -20.24 -7.34
CA TYR A 305 12.31 -19.56 -8.54
C TYR A 305 11.28 -18.52 -8.99
N ARG A 306 9.99 -18.82 -8.92
CA ARG A 306 8.92 -17.85 -9.20
C ARG A 306 8.98 -16.66 -8.26
N GLU A 307 9.11 -16.89 -6.94
CA GLU A 307 9.27 -15.82 -5.95
C GLU A 307 10.51 -14.95 -6.25
N TYR A 308 11.63 -15.58 -6.57
CA TYR A 308 12.84 -14.85 -6.98
C TYR A 308 12.58 -13.96 -8.19
N MET A 309 11.93 -14.49 -9.22
CA MET A 309 11.61 -13.72 -10.44
C MET A 309 10.58 -12.62 -10.21
N MET A 310 9.60 -12.83 -9.32
CA MET A 310 8.62 -11.81 -8.93
C MET A 310 9.28 -10.57 -8.29
N SER A 311 10.45 -10.72 -7.66
CA SER A 311 11.19 -9.57 -7.10
C SER A 311 11.66 -8.57 -8.17
N PHE A 312 11.76 -8.99 -9.44
CA PHE A 312 12.13 -8.16 -10.58
C PHE A 312 10.92 -7.62 -11.36
N MET A 313 9.72 -7.91 -10.89
CA MET A 313 8.49 -7.38 -11.48
C MET A 313 8.04 -6.11 -10.75
N SER A 314 7.31 -5.27 -11.47
CA SER A 314 6.61 -4.11 -10.94
C SER A 314 5.14 -4.16 -11.33
N ALA A 315 4.28 -3.65 -10.45
CA ALA A 315 2.87 -3.49 -10.74
C ALA A 315 2.70 -2.21 -11.57
N THR A 316 2.25 -2.35 -12.81
CA THR A 316 1.90 -1.22 -13.67
C THR A 316 0.39 -1.09 -13.76
N PRO A 317 -0.19 0.14 -13.78
CA PRO A 317 -1.62 0.30 -13.96
C PRO A 317 -2.09 -0.37 -15.26
N CYS A 318 -3.19 -1.11 -15.18
CA CYS A 318 -3.77 -1.77 -16.33
C CYS A 318 -4.11 -0.75 -17.43
N PRO A 319 -3.68 -0.93 -18.69
CA PRO A 319 -3.89 0.04 -19.77
C PRO A 319 -5.37 0.22 -20.12
N VAL A 320 -6.20 -0.81 -19.91
CA VAL A 320 -7.64 -0.79 -20.23
C VAL A 320 -8.45 -0.07 -19.14
N CYS A 321 -8.34 -0.49 -17.89
CA CYS A 321 -9.13 0.11 -16.80
C CYS A 321 -8.39 1.24 -16.05
N ARG A 322 -7.11 1.45 -16.31
CA ARG A 322 -6.28 2.49 -15.67
C ARG A 322 -6.37 2.47 -14.14
N GLY A 323 -6.28 1.28 -13.56
CA GLY A 323 -6.37 1.10 -12.12
C GLY A 323 -7.80 0.94 -11.56
N LYS A 324 -8.85 1.25 -12.33
CA LYS A 324 -10.24 1.26 -11.86
C LYS A 324 -10.89 -0.12 -11.70
N ARG A 325 -10.23 -1.20 -12.07
CA ARG A 325 -10.56 -2.63 -11.85
C ARG A 325 -11.81 -3.16 -12.57
N LEU A 326 -12.71 -2.29 -13.02
CA LEU A 326 -14.00 -2.64 -13.60
C LEU A 326 -14.01 -2.50 -15.13
N ARG A 327 -15.03 -3.10 -15.76
CA ARG A 327 -15.31 -2.96 -17.19
C ARG A 327 -15.72 -1.53 -17.54
N PRO A 328 -15.45 -1.04 -18.77
CA PRO A 328 -15.82 0.30 -19.20
C PRO A 328 -17.32 0.60 -19.07
N GLU A 329 -18.18 -0.39 -19.32
CA GLU A 329 -19.65 -0.25 -19.22
C GLU A 329 -20.10 0.01 -17.78
N SER A 330 -19.48 -0.66 -16.80
CA SER A 330 -19.75 -0.45 -15.37
C SER A 330 -19.20 0.90 -14.89
N LEU A 331 -18.05 1.31 -15.40
CA LEU A 331 -17.44 2.62 -15.08
C LEU A 331 -18.21 3.79 -15.71
N ALA A 332 -18.98 3.54 -16.77
CA ALA A 332 -19.79 4.56 -17.42
C ALA A 332 -21.13 4.84 -16.69
N VAL A 333 -21.44 4.09 -15.63
CA VAL A 333 -22.63 4.38 -14.79
C VAL A 333 -22.32 5.45 -13.77
N LYS A 334 -23.15 6.47 -13.67
CA LYS A 334 -22.91 7.62 -12.77
C LYS A 334 -24.11 7.88 -11.86
N ILE A 335 -23.80 8.36 -10.64
CA ILE A 335 -24.77 8.93 -9.70
C ILE A 335 -24.18 10.28 -9.27
N GLY A 336 -24.95 11.37 -9.42
CA GLY A 336 -24.42 12.70 -9.11
C GLY A 336 -23.16 13.08 -9.88
N GLY A 337 -22.97 12.53 -11.10
CA GLY A 337 -21.79 12.76 -11.94
C GLY A 337 -20.60 11.84 -11.66
N LEU A 338 -20.59 11.09 -10.55
CA LEU A 338 -19.48 10.21 -10.14
C LEU A 338 -19.76 8.77 -10.57
N SER A 339 -18.76 8.08 -11.14
CA SER A 339 -18.78 6.63 -11.28
C SER A 339 -18.49 5.95 -9.93
N ILE A 340 -18.76 4.64 -9.82
CA ILE A 340 -18.43 3.90 -8.61
C ILE A 340 -16.93 3.94 -8.29
N ALA A 341 -16.07 3.92 -9.32
CA ALA A 341 -14.63 4.03 -9.15
C ALA A 341 -14.20 5.43 -8.69
N ASP A 342 -14.80 6.48 -9.25
CA ASP A 342 -14.51 7.86 -8.83
C ASP A 342 -14.97 8.10 -7.38
N PHE A 343 -16.12 7.52 -6.99
CA PHE A 343 -16.60 7.57 -5.60
C PHE A 343 -15.65 6.83 -4.64
N THR A 344 -15.18 5.65 -5.01
CA THR A 344 -14.28 4.85 -4.14
C THR A 344 -12.86 5.42 -4.07
N ALA A 345 -12.43 6.22 -5.01
CA ALA A 345 -11.16 6.93 -5.01
C ALA A 345 -11.16 8.18 -4.10
N LEU A 346 -12.35 8.68 -3.71
CA LEU A 346 -12.43 9.81 -2.79
C LEU A 346 -11.90 9.43 -1.40
N PRO A 347 -11.22 10.35 -0.68
CA PRO A 347 -10.98 10.22 0.75
C PRO A 347 -12.29 10.02 1.51
N LEU A 348 -12.28 9.22 2.59
CA LEU A 348 -13.51 8.81 3.30
C LEU A 348 -14.35 10.00 3.79
N ASN A 349 -13.73 11.10 4.23
CA ASN A 349 -14.44 12.32 4.60
C ASN A 349 -15.19 12.95 3.41
N LYS A 350 -14.56 13.01 2.23
CA LYS A 350 -15.18 13.49 1.00
C LYS A 350 -16.23 12.51 0.47
N ALA A 351 -15.98 11.20 0.57
CA ALA A 351 -16.93 10.17 0.22
C ALA A 351 -18.19 10.22 1.11
N LEU A 352 -18.02 10.46 2.41
CA LEU A 352 -19.14 10.67 3.36
C LEU A 352 -19.96 11.91 2.97
N SER A 353 -19.29 13.03 2.73
CA SER A 353 -19.94 14.27 2.30
C SER A 353 -20.66 14.07 0.96
N ALA A 354 -20.03 13.39 0.00
CA ALA A 354 -20.65 13.05 -1.28
C ALA A 354 -21.90 12.17 -1.08
N ALA A 355 -21.82 11.12 -0.24
CA ALA A 355 -22.95 10.23 0.05
C ALA A 355 -24.16 10.97 0.66
N ILE A 356 -23.91 11.88 1.60
CA ILE A 356 -24.96 12.69 2.25
C ILE A 356 -25.62 13.63 1.26
N ASN A 357 -24.84 14.24 0.37
CA ASN A 357 -25.31 15.27 -0.57
C ASN A 357 -25.88 14.69 -1.88
N LEU A 358 -25.91 13.35 -2.06
CA LEU A 358 -26.57 12.73 -3.22
C LEU A 358 -28.03 13.12 -3.28
N GLN A 359 -28.42 13.71 -4.41
CA GLN A 359 -29.82 14.08 -4.69
C GLN A 359 -30.48 13.01 -5.56
N PHE A 360 -31.66 12.62 -5.18
CA PHE A 360 -32.47 11.63 -5.89
C PHE A 360 -33.82 12.21 -6.27
N THR A 361 -34.39 11.77 -7.38
CA THR A 361 -35.78 12.03 -7.70
C THR A 361 -36.69 11.33 -6.68
N ALA A 362 -37.96 11.78 -6.57
CA ALA A 362 -38.93 11.20 -5.61
C ALA A 362 -39.05 9.66 -5.75
N ARG A 363 -38.94 9.14 -6.96
CA ARG A 363 -38.98 7.70 -7.25
C ARG A 363 -37.71 6.98 -6.83
N GLU A 364 -36.53 7.56 -7.10
CA GLU A 364 -35.25 7.00 -6.74
C GLU A 364 -35.04 7.01 -5.24
N ALA A 365 -35.52 8.05 -4.54
CA ALA A 365 -35.43 8.19 -3.09
C ALA A 365 -36.06 7.01 -2.35
N LEU A 366 -37.17 6.46 -2.83
CA LEU A 366 -37.81 5.29 -2.23
C LEU A 366 -36.88 4.05 -2.18
N ILE A 367 -35.98 3.94 -3.13
CA ILE A 367 -35.03 2.81 -3.22
C ILE A 367 -33.69 3.18 -2.57
N ALA A 368 -33.19 4.38 -2.87
CA ALA A 368 -31.83 4.81 -2.55
C ALA A 368 -31.65 5.25 -1.10
N GLU A 369 -32.66 5.81 -0.43
CA GLU A 369 -32.53 6.45 0.87
C GLU A 369 -32.01 5.50 1.96
N ARG A 370 -32.56 4.28 2.01
CA ARG A 370 -32.09 3.27 2.97
C ARG A 370 -30.66 2.83 2.69
N ILE A 371 -30.28 2.65 1.42
CA ILE A 371 -28.94 2.25 1.00
C ILE A 371 -27.95 3.38 1.29
N ARG A 372 -28.34 4.63 0.99
CA ARG A 372 -27.53 5.82 1.27
C ARG A 372 -27.22 5.96 2.75
N ARG A 373 -28.20 5.75 3.63
CA ARG A 373 -28.03 5.79 5.07
C ARG A 373 -27.01 4.74 5.54
N GLU A 374 -27.13 3.50 5.05
CA GLU A 374 -26.20 2.43 5.38
C GLU A 374 -24.77 2.71 4.91
N ILE A 375 -24.62 3.38 3.76
CA ILE A 375 -23.29 3.82 3.27
C ILE A 375 -22.74 4.93 4.17
N ALA A 376 -23.54 5.95 4.47
CA ALA A 376 -23.12 7.08 5.29
C ALA A 376 -22.71 6.65 6.70
N GLU A 377 -23.52 5.80 7.37
CA GLU A 377 -23.19 5.28 8.71
C GLU A 377 -21.84 4.53 8.72
N ARG A 378 -21.57 3.69 7.72
CA ARG A 378 -20.29 2.96 7.65
C ARG A 378 -19.09 3.87 7.36
N LEU A 379 -19.28 4.88 6.52
CA LEU A 379 -18.23 5.88 6.27
C LEU A 379 -17.97 6.73 7.52
N GLU A 380 -19.04 7.08 8.26
CA GLU A 380 -18.94 7.82 9.52
C GLU A 380 -18.13 7.04 10.55
N PHE A 381 -18.36 5.72 10.71
CA PHE A 381 -17.56 4.88 11.60
C PHE A 381 -16.08 4.82 11.19
N LEU A 382 -15.80 4.71 9.90
CA LEU A 382 -14.41 4.74 9.44
C LEU A 382 -13.74 6.10 9.73
N CYS A 383 -14.47 7.18 9.59
CA CYS A 383 -13.97 8.52 9.94
C CYS A 383 -13.79 8.67 11.47
N ALA A 384 -14.71 8.12 12.27
CA ALA A 384 -14.65 8.19 13.74
C ALA A 384 -13.42 7.48 14.32
N VAL A 385 -12.93 6.40 13.68
CA VAL A 385 -11.69 5.72 14.11
C VAL A 385 -10.42 6.34 13.51
N GLY A 386 -10.48 7.58 12.97
CA GLY A 386 -9.31 8.32 12.48
C GLY A 386 -8.81 7.90 11.09
N LEU A 387 -9.66 7.29 10.25
CA LEU A 387 -9.28 6.84 8.91
C LEU A 387 -9.80 7.76 7.78
N SER A 388 -10.16 8.99 8.10
CA SER A 388 -10.80 9.95 7.17
C SER A 388 -10.00 10.22 5.88
N TYR A 389 -8.69 10.07 5.92
CA TYR A 389 -7.77 10.29 4.80
C TYR A 389 -7.66 9.10 3.83
N LEU A 390 -8.08 7.89 4.22
CA LEU A 390 -8.03 6.72 3.35
C LEU A 390 -9.08 6.79 2.25
N SER A 391 -8.83 6.09 1.13
CA SER A 391 -9.83 5.85 0.09
C SER A 391 -10.32 4.39 0.12
N LEU A 392 -11.55 4.15 -0.36
CA LEU A 392 -12.13 2.80 -0.38
C LEU A 392 -11.47 1.87 -1.41
N ASP A 393 -10.77 2.39 -2.39
CA ASP A 393 -10.08 1.64 -3.43
C ASP A 393 -8.64 1.26 -3.06
N ARG A 394 -8.12 1.77 -1.92
CA ARG A 394 -6.76 1.49 -1.48
C ARG A 394 -6.54 0.00 -1.26
N SER A 395 -5.43 -0.52 -1.78
CA SER A 395 -5.08 -1.93 -1.65
C SER A 395 -4.75 -2.28 -0.19
N ALA A 396 -5.29 -3.40 0.30
CA ALA A 396 -5.04 -3.89 1.65
C ALA A 396 -3.54 -4.15 1.94
N ALA A 397 -2.76 -4.51 0.93
CA ALA A 397 -1.32 -4.72 1.06
C ALA A 397 -0.52 -3.43 1.36
N THR A 398 -1.11 -2.26 1.12
CA THR A 398 -0.49 -0.95 1.39
C THR A 398 -0.91 -0.34 2.72
N LEU A 399 -1.80 -1.01 3.46
CA LEU A 399 -2.25 -0.55 4.77
C LEU A 399 -1.20 -0.86 5.84
N SER A 400 -1.01 0.07 6.77
CA SER A 400 -0.27 -0.20 7.99
C SER A 400 -1.03 -1.17 8.91
N GLY A 401 -0.33 -1.81 9.86
CA GLY A 401 -0.94 -2.70 10.85
C GLY A 401 -2.09 -2.01 11.61
N GLY A 402 -1.86 -0.80 12.09
CA GLY A 402 -2.85 -0.01 12.81
C GLY A 402 -4.05 0.40 11.94
N GLU A 403 -3.83 0.79 10.66
CA GLU A 403 -4.92 1.08 9.73
C GLU A 403 -5.81 -0.14 9.52
N GLY A 404 -5.20 -1.33 9.30
CA GLY A 404 -5.95 -2.58 9.13
C GLY A 404 -6.77 -2.95 10.37
N GLN A 405 -6.22 -2.75 11.57
CA GLN A 405 -6.90 -2.99 12.83
C GLN A 405 -8.10 -2.06 13.03
N ARG A 406 -7.92 -0.75 12.75
CA ARG A 406 -9.01 0.24 12.85
C ARG A 406 -10.12 0.00 11.83
N ILE A 407 -9.82 -0.48 10.63
CA ILE A 407 -10.85 -0.90 9.67
C ILE A 407 -11.70 -2.04 10.23
N ARG A 408 -11.08 -3.03 10.88
CA ARG A 408 -11.80 -4.13 11.55
C ARG A 408 -12.65 -3.61 12.70
N LEU A 409 -12.12 -2.71 13.52
CA LEU A 409 -12.85 -2.07 14.61
C LEU A 409 -14.07 -1.31 14.10
N ALA A 410 -13.91 -0.45 13.07
CA ALA A 410 -15.02 0.27 12.45
C ALA A 410 -16.13 -0.65 11.93
N THR A 411 -15.75 -1.82 11.38
CA THR A 411 -16.70 -2.84 10.92
C THR A 411 -17.53 -3.40 12.09
N GLN A 412 -16.92 -3.60 13.26
CA GLN A 412 -17.60 -4.13 14.45
C GLN A 412 -18.50 -3.08 15.11
N ILE A 413 -18.03 -1.84 15.24
CA ILE A 413 -18.85 -0.72 15.73
C ILE A 413 -20.11 -0.56 14.86
N GLY A 414 -19.95 -0.64 13.55
CA GLY A 414 -21.05 -0.54 12.60
C GLY A 414 -22.10 -1.64 12.71
N SER A 415 -21.76 -2.79 13.31
CA SER A 415 -22.72 -3.88 13.54
C SER A 415 -23.76 -3.58 14.63
N ARG A 416 -23.49 -2.61 15.51
CA ARG A 416 -24.33 -2.24 16.67
C ARG A 416 -24.76 -3.44 17.52
N LEU A 417 -23.91 -4.47 17.59
CA LEU A 417 -24.16 -5.65 18.40
C LEU A 417 -24.12 -5.27 19.90
N ARG A 418 -24.89 -5.96 20.72
CA ARG A 418 -24.94 -5.79 22.17
C ARG A 418 -24.57 -7.09 22.87
N GLY A 419 -23.98 -6.99 24.07
CA GLY A 419 -23.57 -8.16 24.85
C GLY A 419 -22.38 -8.90 24.24
N VAL A 420 -21.54 -8.25 23.45
CA VAL A 420 -20.34 -8.80 22.85
C VAL A 420 -19.11 -8.45 23.66
N LEU A 421 -18.15 -9.36 23.77
CA LEU A 421 -16.80 -9.10 24.26
C LEU A 421 -15.90 -8.73 23.09
N TYR A 422 -15.39 -7.50 23.10
CA TYR A 422 -14.37 -7.03 22.17
C TYR A 422 -13.01 -7.10 22.82
N VAL A 423 -12.05 -7.73 22.19
CA VAL A 423 -10.65 -7.80 22.62
C VAL A 423 -9.78 -7.11 21.58
N LEU A 424 -9.08 -6.07 22.01
CA LEU A 424 -8.26 -5.20 21.16
C LEU A 424 -6.83 -5.21 21.70
N ASP A 425 -5.87 -5.37 20.80
CA ASP A 425 -4.44 -5.39 21.11
C ASP A 425 -3.79 -4.14 20.53
N GLU A 426 -3.38 -3.22 21.39
CA GLU A 426 -2.72 -1.94 21.07
C GLU A 426 -3.40 -1.15 19.91
N PRO A 427 -4.69 -0.81 20.03
CA PRO A 427 -5.41 -0.13 18.94
C PRO A 427 -4.95 1.31 18.68
N SER A 428 -4.21 1.93 19.60
CA SER A 428 -3.63 3.28 19.49
C SER A 428 -2.36 3.36 18.62
N ILE A 429 -1.82 2.20 18.16
CA ILE A 429 -0.57 2.15 17.40
C ILE A 429 -0.59 3.09 16.19
N GLY A 430 0.46 3.94 16.06
CA GLY A 430 0.66 4.85 14.94
C GLY A 430 -0.37 5.98 14.86
N LEU A 431 -1.07 6.27 15.96
CA LEU A 431 -2.00 7.38 16.06
C LEU A 431 -1.33 8.62 16.63
N HIS A 432 -1.64 9.74 16.00
CA HIS A 432 -1.45 11.04 16.65
C HIS A 432 -2.45 11.19 17.82
N GLN A 433 -2.10 11.92 18.86
CA GLN A 433 -2.93 12.07 20.07
C GLN A 433 -4.35 12.53 19.76
N ARG A 434 -4.54 13.42 18.80
CA ARG A 434 -5.86 13.84 18.31
C ARG A 434 -6.71 12.67 17.78
N ASP A 435 -6.09 11.77 17.04
CA ASP A 435 -6.79 10.62 16.46
C ASP A 435 -7.03 9.55 17.53
N ASN A 436 -6.16 9.50 18.57
CA ASN A 436 -6.31 8.64 19.74
C ASN A 436 -7.52 9.06 20.59
N GLU A 437 -7.71 10.37 20.85
CA GLU A 437 -8.92 10.89 21.54
C GLU A 437 -10.20 10.39 20.83
N ARG A 438 -10.26 10.44 19.50
CA ARG A 438 -11.40 9.94 18.70
C ARG A 438 -11.59 8.43 18.82
N LEU A 439 -10.49 7.67 18.89
CA LEU A 439 -10.54 6.23 19.08
C LEU A 439 -11.13 5.90 20.47
N ILE A 440 -10.67 6.58 21.52
CA ILE A 440 -11.18 6.42 22.90
C ILE A 440 -12.69 6.69 22.94
N GLU A 441 -13.16 7.81 22.37
CA GLU A 441 -14.59 8.09 22.26
C GLU A 441 -15.38 6.99 21.53
N ALA A 442 -14.80 6.40 20.48
CA ALA A 442 -15.43 5.31 19.75
C ALA A 442 -15.53 4.03 20.59
N LEU A 443 -14.51 3.71 21.39
CA LEU A 443 -14.49 2.58 22.32
C LEU A 443 -15.48 2.77 23.48
N GLU A 444 -15.57 3.99 24.04
CA GLU A 444 -16.56 4.33 25.07
C GLU A 444 -17.99 4.17 24.54
N LYS A 445 -18.29 4.68 23.33
CA LYS A 445 -19.58 4.47 22.68
C LYS A 445 -19.90 2.99 22.49
N LEU A 446 -18.89 2.16 22.14
CA LEU A 446 -19.07 0.72 21.99
C LEU A 446 -19.41 0.05 23.33
N ARG A 447 -18.75 0.45 24.43
CA ARG A 447 -19.05 0.05 25.82
C ARG A 447 -20.49 0.45 26.21
N ASP A 448 -20.85 1.69 25.97
CA ASP A 448 -22.14 2.27 26.38
C ASP A 448 -23.35 1.62 25.63
N LEU A 449 -23.12 0.95 24.51
CA LEU A 449 -24.12 0.08 23.87
C LEU A 449 -24.40 -1.20 24.66
N GLY A 450 -23.74 -1.45 25.81
CA GLY A 450 -23.89 -2.65 26.63
C GLY A 450 -22.94 -3.78 26.27
N ASN A 451 -21.78 -3.47 25.71
CA ASN A 451 -20.70 -4.40 25.40
C ASN A 451 -19.61 -4.38 26.48
N THR A 452 -18.78 -5.40 26.49
CA THR A 452 -17.53 -5.43 27.25
C THR A 452 -16.36 -5.19 26.29
N VAL A 453 -15.50 -4.22 26.62
CA VAL A 453 -14.32 -3.88 25.81
C VAL A 453 -13.08 -4.14 26.63
N LEU A 454 -12.25 -5.08 26.22
CA LEU A 454 -10.95 -5.41 26.81
C LEU A 454 -9.86 -4.89 25.88
N VAL A 455 -9.00 -3.99 26.37
CA VAL A 455 -7.95 -3.36 25.58
C VAL A 455 -6.60 -3.67 26.23
N VAL A 456 -5.65 -4.14 25.45
CA VAL A 456 -4.24 -4.19 25.83
C VAL A 456 -3.60 -2.90 25.35
N GLU A 457 -3.08 -2.08 26.27
CA GLU A 457 -2.57 -0.74 25.93
C GLU A 457 -1.41 -0.29 26.80
N HIS A 458 -0.63 0.63 26.22
CA HIS A 458 0.49 1.31 26.87
C HIS A 458 0.34 2.84 26.84
N ASP A 459 -0.70 3.34 26.18
CA ASP A 459 -0.99 4.76 26.04
C ASP A 459 -1.61 5.32 27.32
N GLU A 460 -1.06 6.46 27.80
CA GLU A 460 -1.49 7.10 29.03
C GLU A 460 -2.96 7.52 29.00
N ASP A 461 -3.41 8.14 27.90
CA ASP A 461 -4.77 8.67 27.79
C ASP A 461 -5.78 7.53 27.79
N THR A 462 -5.51 6.45 27.07
CA THR A 462 -6.36 5.26 27.03
C THR A 462 -6.48 4.60 28.41
N ILE A 463 -5.36 4.48 29.15
CA ILE A 463 -5.37 3.90 30.50
C ILE A 463 -6.17 4.78 31.46
N ARG A 464 -6.06 6.11 31.38
CA ARG A 464 -6.81 7.06 32.23
C ARG A 464 -8.32 7.05 31.98
N HIS A 465 -8.76 6.74 30.76
CA HIS A 465 -10.18 6.65 30.37
C HIS A 465 -10.79 5.27 30.62
N ALA A 466 -10.01 4.28 31.07
CA ALA A 466 -10.51 2.96 31.35
C ALA A 466 -11.36 2.96 32.64
N ASP A 467 -12.46 2.20 32.68
CA ASP A 467 -13.26 1.99 33.87
C ASP A 467 -12.53 1.10 34.89
N TYR A 468 -11.71 0.18 34.41
CA TYR A 468 -10.96 -0.77 35.24
C TYR A 468 -9.63 -1.13 34.57
N VAL A 469 -8.55 -1.15 35.32
CA VAL A 469 -7.21 -1.46 34.85
C VAL A 469 -6.69 -2.71 35.56
N LEU A 470 -6.07 -3.59 34.84
CA LEU A 470 -5.33 -4.77 35.29
C LEU A 470 -3.87 -4.61 34.94
N ASP A 471 -3.01 -4.35 35.90
CA ASP A 471 -1.58 -4.15 35.73
C ASP A 471 -0.82 -5.45 35.96
N LEU A 472 -0.12 -5.92 34.91
CA LEU A 472 0.66 -7.14 34.94
C LEU A 472 2.17 -6.84 35.04
N GLY A 473 2.86 -7.56 35.92
CA GLY A 473 4.29 -7.36 36.14
C GLY A 473 4.88 -8.35 37.14
N PRO A 474 5.84 -7.89 37.98
CA PRO A 474 6.49 -6.58 38.01
C PRO A 474 7.52 -6.32 36.88
N GLY A 475 7.99 -7.36 36.21
CA GLY A 475 8.96 -7.28 35.13
C GLY A 475 8.50 -8.03 33.88
N ALA A 476 9.40 -8.22 32.93
CA ALA A 476 9.13 -8.96 31.70
C ALA A 476 9.62 -10.43 31.80
N GLY A 477 9.10 -11.31 30.93
CA GLY A 477 9.50 -12.70 30.86
C GLY A 477 9.20 -13.47 32.15
N ARG A 478 10.20 -14.13 32.74
CA ARG A 478 10.05 -14.94 33.96
C ARG A 478 9.69 -14.12 35.20
N LEU A 479 10.00 -12.85 35.22
CA LEU A 479 9.68 -11.91 36.31
C LEU A 479 8.30 -11.28 36.17
N GLY A 480 7.60 -11.56 35.05
CA GLY A 480 6.28 -11.06 34.75
C GLY A 480 5.16 -12.08 35.03
N GLY A 481 3.99 -11.81 34.50
CA GLY A 481 2.84 -12.72 34.54
C GLY A 481 2.06 -12.72 35.85
N ASN A 482 2.39 -11.84 36.80
CA ASN A 482 1.63 -11.65 38.04
C ASN A 482 0.77 -10.39 37.95
N VAL A 483 -0.37 -10.40 38.63
CA VAL A 483 -1.18 -9.19 38.85
C VAL A 483 -0.52 -8.36 39.92
N VAL A 484 0.01 -7.20 39.56
CA VAL A 484 0.67 -6.26 40.48
C VAL A 484 -0.36 -5.35 41.14
N ALA A 485 -1.30 -4.84 40.37
CA ALA A 485 -2.38 -3.98 40.83
C ALA A 485 -3.62 -4.17 39.95
N GLN A 486 -4.79 -3.93 40.53
CA GLN A 486 -6.07 -3.94 39.79
C GLN A 486 -7.04 -2.96 40.43
N GLY A 487 -7.87 -2.33 39.62
CA GLY A 487 -8.88 -1.36 40.11
C GLY A 487 -9.09 -0.22 39.11
N THR A 488 -9.61 0.91 39.62
CA THR A 488 -9.73 2.12 38.79
C THR A 488 -8.36 2.74 38.52
N PRO A 489 -8.20 3.58 37.47
CA PRO A 489 -6.93 4.27 37.20
C PRO A 489 -6.35 4.98 38.44
N GLU A 490 -7.20 5.60 39.30
CA GLU A 490 -6.78 6.28 40.51
C GLU A 490 -6.21 5.28 41.55
N GLN A 491 -6.79 4.08 41.66
CA GLN A 491 -6.28 3.03 42.54
C GLN A 491 -4.94 2.49 42.06
N ILE A 492 -4.75 2.38 40.75
CA ILE A 492 -3.45 1.99 40.15
C ILE A 492 -2.40 3.09 40.44
N MET A 493 -2.74 4.37 40.24
CA MET A 493 -1.85 5.49 40.56
C MET A 493 -1.46 5.56 42.03
N ALA A 494 -2.32 5.11 42.90
CA ALA A 494 -2.06 5.08 44.36
C ALA A 494 -1.20 3.86 44.78
N CYS A 495 -1.01 2.85 43.93
CA CYS A 495 -0.26 1.63 44.24
C CYS A 495 1.25 1.84 44.01
N PRO A 496 2.10 1.84 45.05
CA PRO A 496 3.54 2.09 44.90
C PRO A 496 4.28 0.94 44.20
N GLU A 497 3.71 -0.25 44.20
CA GLU A 497 4.28 -1.44 43.56
C GLU A 497 4.03 -1.46 42.06
N SER A 498 3.00 -0.77 41.56
CA SER A 498 2.69 -0.61 40.17
C SER A 498 3.66 0.34 39.50
N LEU A 499 4.44 -0.19 38.54
CA LEU A 499 5.32 0.64 37.70
C LEU A 499 4.49 1.58 36.84
N THR A 500 3.42 1.08 36.23
CA THR A 500 2.45 1.86 35.46
C THR A 500 1.86 2.98 36.31
N GLY A 501 1.42 2.68 37.54
CA GLY A 501 0.86 3.65 38.47
C GLY A 501 1.83 4.76 38.83
N ARG A 502 3.11 4.44 39.01
CA ARG A 502 4.15 5.44 39.31
C ARG A 502 4.39 6.40 38.15
N TYR A 503 4.30 5.93 36.92
CA TYR A 503 4.40 6.79 35.72
C TYR A 503 3.15 7.67 35.60
N LEU A 504 1.96 7.10 35.70
CA LEU A 504 0.68 7.83 35.63
C LEU A 504 0.51 8.89 36.72
N SER A 505 1.04 8.64 37.91
CA SER A 505 1.00 9.59 39.02
C SER A 505 2.10 10.66 38.95
N GLY A 506 3.06 10.54 38.04
CA GLY A 506 4.21 11.42 37.98
C GLY A 506 5.27 11.17 39.05
N ALA A 507 5.14 10.11 39.87
CA ALA A 507 6.14 9.73 40.90
C ALA A 507 7.45 9.25 40.24
N THR A 508 7.34 8.69 39.04
CA THR A 508 8.47 8.35 38.15
C THR A 508 8.18 8.95 36.80
N GLY A 509 9.14 9.63 36.20
CA GLY A 509 8.96 10.26 34.90
C GLY A 509 10.13 9.94 33.97
N ILE A 510 9.93 10.14 32.69
CA ILE A 510 11.01 10.12 31.70
C ILE A 510 11.76 11.45 31.85
N LEU A 511 13.05 11.36 32.15
CA LEU A 511 13.88 12.54 32.38
C LEU A 511 13.95 13.35 31.06
N HIS A 512 13.64 14.62 31.17
CA HIS A 512 13.87 15.59 30.12
C HIS A 512 15.31 16.11 30.22
N ARG A 513 15.99 16.24 29.10
CA ARG A 513 17.33 16.86 29.06
C ARG A 513 17.18 18.35 29.37
N ALA A 514 17.83 18.79 30.43
CA ALA A 514 17.73 20.17 30.93
C ALA A 514 18.25 21.21 29.91
N GLU A 515 19.27 20.85 29.11
CA GLU A 515 19.82 21.72 28.08
C GLU A 515 19.73 21.03 26.72
N PRO A 516 19.02 21.61 25.74
CA PRO A 516 18.99 21.11 24.38
C PRO A 516 20.37 21.23 23.72
N ARG A 517 20.70 20.28 22.83
CA ARG A 517 21.97 20.35 22.08
C ARG A 517 22.05 21.61 21.21
N SER A 518 23.24 22.19 21.14
CA SER A 518 23.50 23.32 20.23
C SER A 518 23.47 22.83 18.77
N LEU A 519 22.83 23.60 17.90
CA LEU A 519 22.82 23.30 16.46
C LEU A 519 24.21 23.49 15.87
N THR A 520 24.67 22.52 15.10
CA THR A 520 26.02 22.54 14.48
C THR A 520 26.17 23.50 13.32
N GLY A 521 25.09 24.13 12.86
CA GLY A 521 25.03 24.93 11.64
C GLY A 521 25.09 24.14 10.33
N LYS A 522 25.09 22.80 10.43
CA LYS A 522 25.06 21.88 9.29
C LYS A 522 23.64 21.38 9.06
N TRP A 523 23.18 21.44 7.83
CA TRP A 523 21.80 21.11 7.48
C TRP A 523 21.73 20.11 6.34
N LEU A 524 20.75 19.22 6.39
CA LEU A 524 20.29 18.41 5.30
C LEU A 524 18.96 19.02 4.82
N THR A 525 18.91 19.45 3.57
CA THR A 525 17.73 20.16 3.04
C THR A 525 17.15 19.40 1.86
N VAL A 526 15.84 19.12 1.93
CA VAL A 526 15.01 18.61 0.81
C VAL A 526 14.19 19.77 0.29
N THR A 527 14.21 20.03 -1.01
CA THR A 527 13.45 21.07 -1.68
C THR A 527 12.47 20.48 -2.68
N GLY A 528 11.27 21.08 -2.76
CA GLY A 528 10.27 20.75 -3.76
C GLY A 528 9.70 19.35 -3.67
N ALA A 529 9.51 18.81 -2.46
CA ALA A 529 8.93 17.49 -2.26
C ALA A 529 7.45 17.48 -2.65
N ARG A 530 7.08 16.66 -3.66
CA ARG A 530 5.73 16.60 -4.27
C ARG A 530 5.18 15.19 -4.43
N GLU A 531 5.81 14.20 -3.81
CA GLU A 531 5.34 12.81 -3.90
C GLU A 531 4.07 12.62 -3.09
N HIS A 532 3.11 11.86 -3.62
CA HIS A 532 1.80 11.57 -3.04
C HIS A 532 1.03 12.85 -2.65
N ASN A 533 0.83 13.09 -1.36
CA ASN A 533 0.09 14.24 -0.84
C ASN A 533 0.97 15.44 -0.47
N LEU A 534 2.28 15.36 -0.63
CA LEU A 534 3.19 16.47 -0.30
C LEU A 534 3.01 17.65 -1.25
N GLN A 535 2.87 18.84 -0.69
CA GLN A 535 2.54 20.08 -1.41
C GLN A 535 3.77 20.99 -1.55
N ASP A 536 4.68 20.65 -2.48
CA ASP A 536 5.90 21.43 -2.79
C ASP A 536 6.72 21.79 -1.54
N LEU A 537 6.93 20.77 -0.70
CA LEU A 537 7.46 20.93 0.63
C LEU A 537 8.97 21.14 0.62
N THR A 538 9.46 22.16 1.33
CA THR A 538 10.87 22.34 1.63
C THR A 538 11.12 22.19 3.12
N ILE A 539 12.00 21.25 3.49
CA ILE A 539 12.36 20.97 4.89
C ILE A 539 13.86 21.07 5.12
N ARG A 540 14.22 21.41 6.35
CA ARG A 540 15.62 21.46 6.80
C ARG A 540 15.81 20.64 8.07
N VAL A 541 16.73 19.68 8.03
CA VAL A 541 17.07 18.82 9.14
C VAL A 541 18.45 19.19 9.65
N PRO A 542 18.60 19.59 10.91
CA PRO A 542 19.92 19.89 11.50
C PRO A 542 20.69 18.59 11.73
N LEU A 543 21.98 18.56 11.36
CA LEU A 543 22.85 17.40 11.52
C LEU A 543 23.52 17.38 12.91
N GLY A 544 23.72 16.17 13.45
CA GLY A 544 24.34 15.93 14.76
C GLY A 544 23.40 16.10 15.95
N VAL A 545 22.10 16.09 15.72
CA VAL A 545 21.05 16.21 16.74
C VAL A 545 19.93 15.20 16.50
N MET A 546 19.01 15.08 17.44
CA MET A 546 17.81 14.24 17.35
C MET A 546 16.63 15.07 16.84
N THR A 547 16.18 14.77 15.63
CA THR A 547 15.01 15.39 14.98
C THR A 547 13.83 14.46 15.03
N VAL A 548 12.67 14.93 15.46
CA VAL A 548 11.40 14.19 15.41
C VAL A 548 10.50 14.75 14.32
N VAL A 549 9.98 13.88 13.47
CA VAL A 549 8.98 14.20 12.45
C VAL A 549 7.63 13.76 12.97
N THR A 550 6.75 14.71 13.23
CA THR A 550 5.43 14.48 13.83
C THR A 550 4.32 15.02 12.94
N GLY A 551 3.08 14.90 13.38
CA GLY A 551 1.88 15.33 12.69
C GLY A 551 0.81 14.26 12.60
N VAL A 552 -0.40 14.63 12.21
CA VAL A 552 -1.55 13.72 12.14
C VAL A 552 -1.31 12.52 11.22
N SER A 553 -2.11 11.46 11.42
CA SER A 553 -2.04 10.27 10.56
C SER A 553 -2.35 10.64 9.11
N GLY A 554 -1.53 10.13 8.15
CA GLY A 554 -1.68 10.46 6.73
C GLY A 554 -1.16 11.83 6.29
N SER A 555 -0.47 12.61 7.13
CA SER A 555 0.11 13.92 6.77
C SER A 555 1.32 13.86 5.82
N GLY A 556 1.84 12.68 5.47
CA GLY A 556 2.94 12.53 4.52
C GLY A 556 4.31 12.24 5.14
N LYS A 557 4.40 12.00 6.46
CA LYS A 557 5.66 11.74 7.20
C LYS A 557 6.52 10.64 6.57
N SER A 558 5.92 9.47 6.36
CA SER A 558 6.63 8.31 5.79
C SER A 558 7.02 8.53 4.33
N THR A 559 6.19 9.24 3.55
CA THR A 559 6.52 9.64 2.18
C THR A 559 7.77 10.54 2.16
N LEU A 560 7.80 11.55 3.02
CA LEU A 560 8.94 12.48 3.10
C LEU A 560 10.24 11.77 3.52
N ILE A 561 10.18 10.96 4.58
CA ILE A 561 11.38 10.35 5.18
C ILE A 561 11.80 9.07 4.44
N ASN A 562 10.86 8.17 4.13
CA ASN A 562 11.20 6.88 3.54
C ASN A 562 11.29 6.94 2.00
N ASP A 563 10.30 7.56 1.32
CA ASP A 563 10.25 7.52 -0.14
C ASP A 563 11.13 8.60 -0.78
N ILE A 564 11.28 9.77 -0.16
CA ILE A 564 12.13 10.83 -0.70
C ILE A 564 13.52 10.80 -0.04
N LEU A 565 13.63 11.14 1.25
CA LEU A 565 14.91 11.34 1.91
C LEU A 565 15.79 10.08 1.92
N TYR A 566 15.25 8.95 2.39
CA TYR A 566 16.01 7.69 2.46
C TYR A 566 16.43 7.21 1.07
N ARG A 567 15.49 7.16 0.10
CA ARG A 567 15.82 6.68 -1.24
C ARG A 567 16.83 7.58 -1.96
N SER A 568 16.73 8.91 -1.80
CA SER A 568 17.70 9.85 -2.37
C SER A 568 19.09 9.62 -1.80
N LEU A 569 19.21 9.52 -0.46
CA LEU A 569 20.48 9.21 0.19
C LEU A 569 21.03 7.83 -0.18
N ALA A 570 20.16 6.82 -0.26
CA ALA A 570 20.56 5.46 -0.65
C ALA A 570 21.04 5.42 -2.12
N LYS A 571 20.42 6.19 -3.00
CA LYS A 571 20.86 6.34 -4.40
C LYS A 571 22.24 6.97 -4.46
N THR A 572 22.47 8.05 -3.71
CA THR A 572 23.76 8.78 -3.70
C THR A 572 24.87 7.99 -3.01
N LEU A 573 24.62 7.43 -1.82
CA LEU A 573 25.64 6.78 -1.00
C LEU A 573 25.94 5.34 -1.44
N TYR A 574 24.95 4.60 -1.93
CA TYR A 574 25.06 3.16 -2.19
C TYR A 574 24.73 2.77 -3.63
N GLY A 575 24.43 3.74 -4.51
CA GLY A 575 23.98 3.44 -5.87
C GLY A 575 22.68 2.62 -5.90
N SER A 576 21.80 2.82 -4.90
CA SER A 576 20.48 2.17 -4.88
C SER A 576 19.68 2.57 -6.12
N ARG A 577 18.88 1.65 -6.62
CA ARG A 577 18.08 1.81 -7.84
C ARG A 577 16.63 2.14 -7.57
N GLU A 578 16.24 2.11 -6.30
CA GLU A 578 14.94 2.62 -5.93
C GLU A 578 14.90 4.11 -6.26
N GLU A 579 14.02 4.48 -7.19
CA GLU A 579 13.84 5.88 -7.53
C GLU A 579 13.26 6.62 -6.32
N PRO A 580 13.84 7.76 -5.94
CA PRO A 580 13.28 8.61 -4.91
C PRO A 580 11.96 9.23 -5.40
N GLY A 581 11.06 9.50 -4.47
CA GLY A 581 9.83 10.25 -4.75
C GLY A 581 10.12 11.63 -5.34
N VAL A 582 9.13 12.22 -5.99
CA VAL A 582 9.25 13.48 -6.72
C VAL A 582 9.71 14.62 -5.80
N HIS A 583 10.88 15.18 -6.05
CA HIS A 583 11.45 16.36 -5.37
C HIS A 583 12.44 17.05 -6.32
N ASP A 584 12.81 18.29 -6.00
CA ASP A 584 13.72 19.08 -6.85
C ASP A 584 15.18 18.78 -6.53
N ASP A 585 15.59 18.89 -5.26
CA ASP A 585 16.99 18.72 -4.83
C ASP A 585 17.13 18.22 -3.39
N LEU A 586 18.24 17.56 -3.10
CA LEU A 586 18.70 17.18 -1.77
C LEU A 586 20.12 17.71 -1.55
N SER A 587 20.30 18.69 -0.68
CA SER A 587 21.58 19.29 -0.34
C SER A 587 22.06 18.92 1.06
N GLY A 588 23.41 18.93 1.27
CA GLY A 588 24.04 18.58 2.55
C GLY A 588 24.35 17.09 2.73
N GLN A 589 24.12 16.27 1.71
CA GLN A 589 24.38 14.83 1.73
C GLN A 589 25.88 14.45 1.85
N ASP A 590 26.80 15.34 1.46
CA ASP A 590 28.24 15.21 1.58
C ASP A 590 28.74 15.13 3.02
N GLN A 591 27.91 15.50 3.99
CA GLN A 591 28.22 15.47 5.42
C GLN A 591 27.82 14.14 6.08
N ILE A 592 27.20 13.22 5.34
CA ILE A 592 26.71 11.93 5.81
C ILE A 592 27.53 10.82 5.17
N ASP A 593 28.16 9.97 6.01
CA ASP A 593 28.93 8.81 5.53
C ASP A 593 28.04 7.57 5.32
N LYS A 594 26.94 7.48 6.08
CA LYS A 594 26.10 6.30 6.12
C LYS A 594 24.67 6.63 6.53
N VAL A 595 23.68 6.02 5.87
CA VAL A 595 22.28 6.05 6.28
C VAL A 595 21.82 4.66 6.73
N ILE A 596 21.13 4.58 7.88
CA ILE A 596 20.61 3.34 8.44
C ILE A 596 19.14 3.53 8.71
N ARG A 597 18.32 2.72 8.03
CA ARG A 597 16.89 2.66 8.27
C ARG A 597 16.57 1.53 9.25
N ILE A 598 15.83 1.85 10.30
CA ILE A 598 15.38 0.94 11.35
C ILE A 598 13.87 0.94 11.35
N ASP A 599 13.29 -0.07 10.71
CA ASP A 599 11.85 -0.27 10.55
C ASP A 599 11.38 -1.49 11.35
N GLN A 600 10.07 -1.69 11.44
CA GLN A 600 9.42 -2.79 12.16
C GLN A 600 9.42 -4.12 11.39
N SER A 601 10.05 -4.19 10.23
CA SER A 601 10.11 -5.43 9.45
C SER A 601 10.86 -6.55 10.20
N PRO A 602 10.46 -7.83 10.07
CA PRO A 602 11.09 -8.94 10.75
C PRO A 602 12.60 -9.01 10.48
N ILE A 603 13.40 -9.42 11.48
CA ILE A 603 14.85 -9.61 11.33
C ILE A 603 15.23 -10.87 10.53
N GLY A 604 14.25 -11.65 10.13
CA GLY A 604 14.41 -12.82 9.27
C GLY A 604 13.07 -13.48 8.96
N ARG A 605 13.00 -14.17 7.83
CA ARG A 605 11.76 -14.81 7.32
C ARG A 605 11.68 -16.31 7.62
N THR A 606 12.72 -16.90 8.22
CA THR A 606 12.79 -18.32 8.48
C THR A 606 12.96 -18.62 9.97
N PRO A 607 12.52 -19.78 10.47
CA PRO A 607 12.73 -20.19 11.87
C PRO A 607 14.21 -20.30 12.29
N ARG A 608 15.16 -20.32 11.32
CA ARG A 608 16.61 -20.33 11.57
C ARG A 608 17.16 -18.98 11.97
N SER A 609 16.50 -17.90 11.57
CA SER A 609 16.86 -16.56 11.99
C SER A 609 16.45 -16.38 13.45
N ASN A 610 17.38 -15.91 14.29
CA ASN A 610 17.17 -15.65 15.71
C ASN A 610 18.04 -14.47 16.20
N PRO A 611 17.81 -13.96 17.41
CA PRO A 611 18.59 -12.89 18.01
C PRO A 611 20.11 -13.13 17.97
N ALA A 612 20.55 -14.33 18.33
CA ALA A 612 21.97 -14.66 18.39
C ALA A 612 22.68 -14.60 17.02
N THR A 613 21.99 -15.08 15.96
CA THR A 613 22.54 -15.04 14.59
C THR A 613 22.49 -13.63 14.01
N TYR A 614 21.40 -12.90 14.22
CA TYR A 614 21.20 -11.57 13.67
C TYR A 614 22.21 -10.55 14.22
N THR A 615 22.46 -10.57 15.53
CA THR A 615 23.41 -9.69 16.22
C THR A 615 24.85 -10.16 16.10
N GLN A 616 25.06 -11.32 15.44
CA GLN A 616 26.38 -11.95 15.31
C GLN A 616 27.04 -12.30 16.66
N VAL A 617 26.25 -12.49 17.72
CA VAL A 617 26.73 -13.02 19.00
C VAL A 617 27.04 -14.50 18.89
N PHE A 618 26.36 -15.23 18.02
CA PHE A 618 26.49 -16.67 17.87
C PHE A 618 27.85 -17.12 17.36
N SER A 619 28.55 -16.34 16.54
CA SER A 619 29.88 -16.69 16.04
C SER A 619 30.91 -16.86 17.14
N PRO A 620 31.16 -15.84 18.02
CA PRO A 620 32.09 -16.02 19.13
C PRO A 620 31.67 -17.09 20.14
N ILE A 621 30.35 -17.37 20.30
CA ILE A 621 29.87 -18.49 21.12
C ILE A 621 30.29 -19.83 20.51
N ARG A 622 30.17 -20.03 19.21
CA ARG A 622 30.64 -21.25 18.52
C ARG A 622 32.14 -21.43 18.60
N ASP A 623 32.89 -20.34 18.50
CA ASP A 623 34.35 -20.37 18.65
C ASP A 623 34.76 -20.76 20.07
N LEU A 624 34.04 -20.24 21.10
CA LEU A 624 34.23 -20.67 22.49
C LEU A 624 33.99 -22.17 22.65
N PHE A 625 32.88 -22.70 22.16
CA PHE A 625 32.59 -24.15 22.24
C PHE A 625 33.63 -25.01 21.52
N ALA A 626 34.13 -24.57 20.38
CA ALA A 626 35.20 -25.27 19.66
C ALA A 626 36.55 -25.26 20.40
N MET A 627 36.78 -24.32 21.32
CA MET A 627 37.98 -24.23 22.14
C MET A 627 37.92 -25.11 23.39
N LEU A 628 36.76 -25.64 23.78
CA LEU A 628 36.62 -26.48 24.95
C LEU A 628 37.42 -27.78 24.82
N PRO A 629 37.99 -28.32 25.92
CA PRO A 629 38.80 -29.56 25.90
C PRO A 629 38.07 -30.72 25.20
N GLU A 630 36.85 -30.99 25.55
CA GLU A 630 36.04 -32.08 24.98
C GLU A 630 35.80 -31.90 23.45
N ALA A 631 35.63 -30.68 22.99
CA ALA A 631 35.49 -30.40 21.56
C ALA A 631 36.80 -30.59 20.80
N ARG A 632 37.95 -30.20 21.40
CA ARG A 632 39.27 -30.38 20.83
C ARG A 632 39.67 -31.85 20.74
N GLU A 633 39.40 -32.63 21.77
CA GLU A 633 39.63 -34.08 21.79
C GLU A 633 38.88 -34.80 20.67
N ARG A 634 37.64 -34.38 20.40
CA ARG A 634 36.78 -34.91 19.32
C ARG A 634 37.07 -34.29 17.96
N GLY A 635 38.01 -33.31 17.86
CA GLY A 635 38.32 -32.62 16.61
C GLY A 635 37.20 -31.71 16.08
N TYR A 636 36.32 -31.25 16.96
CA TYR A 636 35.17 -30.43 16.58
C TYR A 636 35.63 -28.99 16.26
N LYS A 637 35.26 -28.52 15.08
CA LYS A 637 35.50 -27.14 14.60
C LYS A 637 34.26 -26.27 14.86
N PRO A 638 34.34 -24.93 14.79
CA PRO A 638 33.21 -24.02 15.00
C PRO A 638 31.98 -24.35 14.13
N GLY A 639 32.17 -24.93 12.93
CA GLY A 639 31.09 -25.37 12.05
C GLY A 639 30.23 -26.50 12.64
N ARG A 640 30.79 -27.34 13.55
CA ARG A 640 30.03 -28.39 14.26
C ARG A 640 28.92 -27.80 15.15
N PHE A 641 29.16 -26.64 15.70
CA PHE A 641 28.26 -25.93 16.60
C PHE A 641 27.31 -24.98 15.84
N SER A 642 27.20 -25.11 14.50
CA SER A 642 26.25 -24.39 13.68
C SER A 642 25.07 -25.28 13.33
N PHE A 643 23.85 -24.85 13.63
CA PHE A 643 22.63 -25.53 13.20
C PHE A 643 22.31 -25.35 11.69
N ASN A 644 23.07 -24.53 10.96
CA ASN A 644 22.92 -24.35 9.50
C ASN A 644 23.85 -25.29 8.70
N VAL A 645 24.82 -25.94 9.35
CA VAL A 645 25.85 -26.76 8.69
C VAL A 645 25.63 -28.23 9.04
N THR A 646 25.78 -29.13 8.06
CA THR A 646 25.70 -30.55 8.25
C THR A 646 26.78 -31.06 9.23
N GLY A 647 26.49 -32.17 9.94
CA GLY A 647 27.41 -32.84 10.87
C GLY A 647 27.11 -32.59 12.34
N GLY A 648 26.72 -31.36 12.76
CA GLY A 648 26.35 -31.08 14.16
C GLY A 648 24.87 -30.83 14.39
N ARG A 649 24.12 -30.53 13.35
CA ARG A 649 22.69 -30.25 13.41
C ARG A 649 21.85 -31.56 13.47
N CYS A 650 20.64 -31.42 13.91
CA CYS A 650 19.63 -32.45 13.75
C CYS A 650 19.25 -32.58 12.28
N GLU A 651 19.47 -33.75 11.66
CA GLU A 651 19.18 -33.94 10.24
C GLU A 651 17.69 -34.13 9.98
N ALA A 652 16.88 -34.55 10.97
CA ALA A 652 15.43 -34.70 10.82
C ALA A 652 14.70 -33.36 10.57
N CYS A 653 15.12 -32.27 11.24
CA CYS A 653 14.61 -30.93 11.04
C CYS A 653 15.64 -30.01 10.34
N GLN A 654 16.77 -30.54 9.94
CA GLN A 654 17.88 -29.80 9.30
C GLN A 654 18.34 -28.57 10.08
N GLY A 655 18.17 -28.57 11.41
CA GLY A 655 18.54 -27.45 12.29
C GLY A 655 17.42 -26.43 12.56
N ASP A 656 16.22 -26.59 12.03
CA ASP A 656 15.09 -25.69 12.28
C ASP A 656 14.52 -25.81 13.69
N GLY A 657 14.70 -26.98 14.34
CA GLY A 657 14.07 -27.30 15.62
C GLY A 657 12.58 -27.65 15.50
N GLN A 658 11.97 -27.34 14.36
CA GLN A 658 10.56 -27.52 14.05
C GLN A 658 10.40 -28.20 12.68
N ARG A 659 9.26 -28.84 12.43
CA ARG A 659 8.86 -29.32 11.12
C ARG A 659 7.71 -28.48 10.61
N ARG A 660 7.80 -28.00 9.39
CA ARG A 660 6.72 -27.32 8.68
C ARG A 660 5.77 -28.37 8.13
N ILE A 661 4.50 -28.25 8.45
CA ILE A 661 3.40 -29.01 7.86
C ILE A 661 2.68 -28.05 6.91
N GLU A 662 2.83 -28.30 5.63
CA GLU A 662 2.17 -27.48 4.60
C GLU A 662 0.68 -27.80 4.55
N MET A 663 -0.14 -26.77 4.74
CA MET A 663 -1.59 -26.83 4.75
C MET A 663 -2.12 -26.07 3.52
N ASN A 664 -2.35 -26.75 2.41
CA ASN A 664 -2.65 -26.17 1.08
C ASN A 664 -3.65 -25.00 1.05
N PHE A 665 -4.59 -24.91 1.99
CA PHE A 665 -5.63 -23.86 2.05
C PHE A 665 -5.63 -23.08 3.36
N MET A 666 -4.70 -23.36 4.27
CA MET A 666 -4.54 -22.71 5.58
C MET A 666 -3.08 -22.33 5.80
N PRO A 667 -2.79 -21.40 6.72
CA PRO A 667 -1.42 -21.10 7.09
C PRO A 667 -0.68 -22.37 7.55
N ASP A 668 0.60 -22.46 7.14
CA ASP A 668 1.45 -23.60 7.54
C ASP A 668 1.56 -23.71 9.05
N VAL A 669 1.55 -24.96 9.53
CA VAL A 669 1.71 -25.25 10.95
C VAL A 669 3.14 -25.71 11.22
N TYR A 670 3.77 -25.10 12.20
CA TYR A 670 5.10 -25.49 12.67
C TYR A 670 4.99 -26.33 13.94
N VAL A 671 5.43 -27.59 13.86
CA VAL A 671 5.41 -28.52 14.97
C VAL A 671 6.83 -28.80 15.44
N GLN A 672 7.04 -28.87 16.75
CA GLN A 672 8.34 -29.17 17.33
C GLN A 672 8.90 -30.52 16.79
N CYS A 673 10.21 -30.56 16.48
CA CYS A 673 10.84 -31.75 15.95
C CYS A 673 10.95 -32.84 17.04
N GLU A 674 10.35 -33.98 16.83
CA GLU A 674 10.31 -35.09 17.77
C GLU A 674 11.70 -35.71 18.06
N VAL A 675 12.61 -35.61 17.06
CA VAL A 675 13.97 -36.23 17.18
C VAL A 675 14.88 -35.38 18.09
N CYS A 676 14.88 -34.09 17.95
CA CYS A 676 15.73 -33.20 18.75
C CYS A 676 14.97 -32.42 19.83
N ASN A 677 13.65 -32.59 19.94
CA ASN A 677 12.79 -31.85 20.89
C ASN A 677 13.07 -30.35 20.89
N GLY A 678 13.14 -29.76 19.70
CA GLY A 678 13.39 -28.30 19.53
C GLY A 678 14.87 -27.89 19.66
N ARG A 679 15.77 -28.78 20.12
CA ARG A 679 17.17 -28.45 20.43
C ARG A 679 18.07 -28.15 19.21
N ARG A 680 17.61 -28.42 17.98
CA ARG A 680 18.30 -28.14 16.70
C ARG A 680 19.56 -28.94 16.39
N TYR A 681 20.19 -29.60 17.36
CA TYR A 681 21.45 -30.33 17.26
C TYR A 681 21.30 -31.84 17.51
N ASN A 682 22.30 -32.61 17.08
CA ASN A 682 22.42 -34.01 17.43
C ASN A 682 22.99 -34.17 18.85
N GLN A 683 22.82 -35.36 19.44
CA GLN A 683 23.20 -35.66 20.82
C GLN A 683 24.73 -35.51 21.06
N GLU A 684 25.53 -35.83 20.06
CA GLU A 684 27.00 -35.75 20.18
C GLU A 684 27.48 -34.29 20.34
N THR A 685 26.86 -33.36 19.62
CA THR A 685 27.15 -31.92 19.74
C THR A 685 26.65 -31.38 21.09
N LEU A 686 25.50 -31.85 21.57
CA LEU A 686 24.91 -31.47 22.86
C LEU A 686 25.69 -32.00 24.06
N ALA A 687 26.55 -33.02 23.87
CA ALA A 687 27.38 -33.55 24.95
C ALA A 687 28.49 -32.57 25.41
N VAL A 688 28.95 -31.67 24.50
CA VAL A 688 29.94 -30.67 24.83
C VAL A 688 29.25 -29.53 25.63
N LYS A 689 29.80 -29.26 26.84
CA LYS A 689 29.22 -28.33 27.78
C LYS A 689 30.17 -27.22 28.21
N PHE A 690 29.69 -26.01 28.33
CA PHE A 690 30.36 -24.86 28.95
C PHE A 690 29.61 -24.48 30.22
N HIS A 691 30.28 -24.53 31.39
CA HIS A 691 29.65 -24.31 32.71
C HIS A 691 28.38 -25.14 32.93
N GLY A 692 28.32 -26.37 32.37
CA GLY A 692 27.14 -27.23 32.46
C GLY A 692 26.08 -27.03 31.38
N TYR A 693 26.19 -26.00 30.54
CA TYR A 693 25.24 -25.67 29.47
C TYR A 693 25.75 -26.18 28.11
N SER A 694 24.94 -26.92 27.36
CA SER A 694 25.19 -27.23 25.96
C SER A 694 24.95 -26.01 25.07
N ILE A 695 25.39 -26.08 23.80
CA ILE A 695 25.12 -24.98 22.82
C ILE A 695 23.63 -24.71 22.62
N ALA A 696 22.76 -25.71 22.74
CA ALA A 696 21.31 -25.56 22.67
C ALA A 696 20.78 -24.88 23.94
N ASP A 697 21.28 -25.26 25.13
CA ASP A 697 20.86 -24.66 26.39
C ASP A 697 21.24 -23.17 26.42
N ILE A 698 22.39 -22.75 25.84
CA ILE A 698 22.77 -21.35 25.69
C ILE A 698 21.79 -20.59 24.77
N LEU A 699 21.31 -21.20 23.70
CA LEU A 699 20.32 -20.59 22.83
C LEU A 699 18.95 -20.45 23.51
N ASP A 700 18.66 -21.32 24.48
CA ASP A 700 17.41 -21.33 25.23
C ASP A 700 17.45 -20.36 26.43
N LEU A 701 18.60 -19.84 26.81
CA LEU A 701 18.74 -18.80 27.82
C LEU A 701 18.12 -17.47 27.33
N THR A 702 17.58 -16.70 28.28
CA THR A 702 17.28 -15.28 28.03
C THR A 702 18.58 -14.52 27.79
N ILE A 703 18.52 -13.38 27.12
CA ILE A 703 19.69 -12.53 26.89
C ILE A 703 20.35 -12.10 28.21
N GLU A 704 19.55 -11.83 29.24
CA GLU A 704 20.03 -11.46 30.57
C GLU A 704 20.75 -12.62 31.28
N ASP A 705 20.15 -13.83 31.25
CA ASP A 705 20.81 -15.02 31.79
C ASP A 705 22.09 -15.37 31.05
N ALA A 706 22.05 -15.27 29.73
CA ALA A 706 23.23 -15.53 28.88
C ALA A 706 24.36 -14.49 29.13
N LEU A 707 24.01 -13.25 29.45
CA LEU A 707 25.00 -12.24 29.87
C LEU A 707 25.74 -12.66 31.13
N ASN A 708 25.01 -13.23 32.11
CA ASN A 708 25.61 -13.72 33.35
C ASN A 708 26.51 -14.96 33.12
N VAL A 709 26.04 -15.93 32.35
CA VAL A 709 26.77 -17.18 32.05
C VAL A 709 28.01 -16.94 31.19
N LEU A 710 27.99 -15.96 30.28
CA LEU A 710 29.04 -15.64 29.34
C LEU A 710 29.82 -14.34 29.71
N ALA A 711 29.75 -13.90 30.95
CA ALA A 711 30.34 -12.66 31.45
C ALA A 711 31.84 -12.58 31.19
N ASP A 712 32.55 -13.74 31.25
CA ASP A 712 33.99 -13.84 31.08
C ASP A 712 34.44 -13.76 29.59
N VAL A 713 33.52 -13.68 28.64
CA VAL A 713 33.84 -13.55 27.21
C VAL A 713 33.56 -12.13 26.73
N PRO A 714 34.58 -11.21 26.69
CA PRO A 714 34.36 -9.78 26.49
C PRO A 714 33.56 -9.43 25.20
N THR A 715 33.84 -10.14 24.09
CA THR A 715 33.19 -9.91 22.81
C THR A 715 31.69 -10.29 22.81
N VAL A 716 31.35 -11.31 23.58
CA VAL A 716 29.95 -11.75 23.76
C VAL A 716 29.25 -10.81 24.76
N ARG A 717 29.87 -10.55 25.90
CA ARG A 717 29.37 -9.66 26.94
C ARG A 717 28.96 -8.29 26.39
N GLN A 718 29.83 -7.64 25.62
CA GLN A 718 29.55 -6.31 25.08
C GLN A 718 28.28 -6.30 24.20
N LYS A 719 28.11 -7.32 23.34
CA LYS A 719 26.92 -7.41 22.47
C LYS A 719 25.65 -7.76 23.23
N LEU A 720 25.74 -8.66 24.24
CA LEU A 720 24.59 -9.00 25.08
C LEU A 720 24.18 -7.79 25.94
N GLN A 721 25.14 -7.04 26.50
CA GLN A 721 24.86 -5.83 27.26
C GLN A 721 24.08 -4.81 26.41
N THR A 722 24.47 -4.62 25.14
CA THR A 722 23.74 -3.71 24.24
C THR A 722 22.28 -4.15 24.03
N LEU A 723 22.03 -5.44 24.00
CA LEU A 723 20.66 -5.99 23.90
C LEU A 723 19.84 -5.75 25.17
N VAL A 724 20.48 -5.86 26.35
CA VAL A 724 19.84 -5.52 27.64
C VAL A 724 19.55 -4.03 27.72
N ASP A 725 20.51 -3.19 27.29
CA ASP A 725 20.37 -1.73 27.28
C ASP A 725 19.15 -1.23 26.47
N VAL A 726 18.80 -1.94 25.38
CA VAL A 726 17.59 -1.62 24.58
C VAL A 726 16.30 -2.29 25.10
N GLY A 727 16.34 -2.90 26.29
CA GLY A 727 15.18 -3.51 26.93
C GLY A 727 14.78 -4.89 26.37
N LEU A 728 15.72 -5.66 25.75
CA LEU A 728 15.47 -6.99 25.20
C LEU A 728 16.03 -8.13 26.07
N GLY A 729 16.31 -7.88 27.36
CA GLY A 729 16.90 -8.86 28.27
C GLY A 729 16.09 -10.14 28.43
N TYR A 730 14.77 -10.05 28.35
CA TYR A 730 13.82 -11.15 28.52
C TYR A 730 13.70 -12.11 27.34
N ILE A 731 14.18 -11.73 26.14
CA ILE A 731 14.09 -12.53 24.93
C ILE A 731 15.11 -13.67 24.96
N HIS A 732 14.74 -14.88 24.48
CA HIS A 732 15.67 -15.99 24.36
C HIS A 732 16.61 -15.79 23.14
N LEU A 733 17.90 -16.11 23.30
CA LEU A 733 18.90 -15.98 22.22
C LEU A 733 18.54 -16.76 20.96
N GLY A 734 17.92 -17.94 21.11
CA GLY A 734 17.49 -18.82 20.03
C GLY A 734 16.05 -18.63 19.57
N GLN A 735 15.32 -17.66 20.10
CA GLN A 735 13.93 -17.39 19.72
C GLN A 735 13.81 -17.14 18.22
N SER A 736 12.82 -17.75 17.58
CA SER A 736 12.63 -17.57 16.13
C SER A 736 12.29 -16.11 15.79
N ALA A 737 12.92 -15.58 14.75
CA ALA A 737 12.67 -14.21 14.29
C ALA A 737 11.21 -13.92 13.90
N VAL A 738 10.48 -14.96 13.47
CA VAL A 738 9.06 -14.84 13.08
C VAL A 738 8.10 -14.74 14.27
N THR A 739 8.58 -15.01 15.50
CA THR A 739 7.79 -14.87 16.73
C THR A 739 8.04 -13.56 17.48
N LEU A 740 8.94 -12.73 16.98
CA LEU A 740 9.22 -11.41 17.54
C LEU A 740 8.16 -10.40 17.11
N SER A 741 7.74 -9.54 18.02
CA SER A 741 6.92 -8.38 17.68
C SER A 741 7.68 -7.38 16.79
N GLY A 742 6.94 -6.49 16.10
CA GLY A 742 7.55 -5.45 15.27
C GLY A 742 8.53 -4.56 16.05
N GLY A 743 8.14 -4.15 17.25
CA GLY A 743 8.98 -3.34 18.16
C GLY A 743 10.22 -4.09 18.66
N GLU A 744 10.12 -5.39 18.99
CA GLU A 744 11.26 -6.23 19.35
C GLU A 744 12.26 -6.37 18.19
N ALA A 745 11.75 -6.61 16.98
CA ALA A 745 12.57 -6.69 15.77
C ALA A 745 13.31 -5.37 15.50
N GLN A 746 12.65 -4.24 15.69
CA GLN A 746 13.23 -2.90 15.52
C GLN A 746 14.32 -2.61 16.55
N ARG A 747 14.08 -2.88 17.85
CA ARG A 747 15.09 -2.76 18.90
C ARG A 747 16.28 -3.69 18.69
N MET A 748 16.04 -4.89 18.13
CA MET A 748 17.11 -5.82 17.76
C MET A 748 18.00 -5.25 16.65
N LYS A 749 17.41 -4.59 15.65
CA LYS A 749 18.15 -3.87 14.60
C LYS A 749 18.99 -2.73 15.19
N LEU A 750 18.40 -1.95 16.10
CA LEU A 750 19.07 -0.86 16.80
C LEU A 750 20.27 -1.39 17.60
N ALA A 751 20.10 -2.44 18.40
CA ALA A 751 21.17 -3.05 19.19
C ALA A 751 22.33 -3.55 18.32
N ARG A 752 22.03 -4.15 17.17
CA ARG A 752 23.07 -4.57 16.21
C ARG A 752 23.89 -3.38 15.68
N GLU A 753 23.25 -2.28 15.36
CA GLU A 753 23.96 -1.09 14.86
C GLU A 753 24.77 -0.40 15.97
N LEU A 754 24.25 -0.36 17.19
CA LEU A 754 24.98 0.13 18.37
C LEU A 754 26.26 -0.65 18.66
N SER A 755 26.25 -1.96 18.41
CA SER A 755 27.42 -2.81 18.64
C SER A 755 28.55 -2.61 17.62
N LYS A 756 28.33 -1.81 16.56
CA LYS A 756 29.33 -1.48 15.54
C LYS A 756 30.13 -0.21 15.91
N ARG A 757 31.30 -0.07 15.30
CA ARG A 757 32.11 1.14 15.46
C ARG A 757 31.40 2.34 14.84
N GLN A 758 31.22 3.40 15.60
CA GLN A 758 30.57 4.63 15.19
C GLN A 758 31.51 5.59 14.46
N THR A 759 31.06 6.26 13.41
CA THR A 759 31.82 7.26 12.65
C THR A 759 31.54 8.70 13.09
N GLY A 760 30.41 8.93 13.80
CA GLY A 760 29.94 10.26 14.17
C GLY A 760 29.29 11.06 13.02
N ARG A 761 29.08 10.43 11.86
CA ARG A 761 28.41 11.01 10.68
C ARG A 761 27.35 10.08 10.11
N THR A 762 26.84 9.18 10.94
CA THR A 762 25.78 8.26 10.53
C THR A 762 24.42 8.93 10.72
N LEU A 763 23.56 8.83 9.70
CA LEU A 763 22.15 9.20 9.81
C LEU A 763 21.30 7.95 10.12
N TYR A 764 20.60 7.98 11.24
CA TYR A 764 19.65 6.96 11.64
C TYR A 764 18.22 7.43 11.35
N LEU A 765 17.45 6.63 10.64
CA LEU A 765 16.02 6.84 10.38
C LEU A 765 15.24 5.78 11.13
N LEU A 766 14.40 6.20 12.07
CA LEU A 766 13.56 5.33 12.87
C LEU A 766 12.09 5.63 12.59
N ASP A 767 11.29 4.58 12.43
CA ASP A 767 9.85 4.68 12.15
C ASP A 767 9.07 4.10 13.34
N GLU A 768 8.41 4.96 14.11
CA GLU A 768 7.60 4.66 15.29
C GLU A 768 8.28 3.68 16.27
N PRO A 769 9.49 3.99 16.80
CA PRO A 769 10.25 3.06 17.62
C PRO A 769 9.64 2.79 19.01
N THR A 770 8.65 3.55 19.47
CA THR A 770 7.97 3.34 20.76
C THR A 770 6.77 2.41 20.69
N THR A 771 6.44 1.90 19.53
CA THR A 771 5.31 0.97 19.33
C THR A 771 5.41 -0.24 20.25
N GLY A 772 4.35 -0.49 21.06
CA GLY A 772 4.28 -1.61 22.00
C GLY A 772 5.25 -1.52 23.16
N LEU A 773 5.68 -0.32 23.56
CA LEU A 773 6.59 -0.10 24.67
C LEU A 773 5.87 0.47 25.88
N HIS A 774 6.12 -0.14 27.03
CA HIS A 774 5.81 0.45 28.31
C HIS A 774 6.68 1.71 28.58
N PHE A 775 6.21 2.65 29.38
CA PHE A 775 6.91 3.91 29.72
C PHE A 775 8.38 3.71 30.13
N ASP A 776 8.70 2.66 30.92
CA ASP A 776 10.07 2.35 31.33
C ASP A 776 10.96 1.94 30.15
N ASP A 777 10.41 1.22 29.17
CA ASP A 777 11.15 0.83 27.97
C ASP A 777 11.35 2.02 27.01
N VAL A 778 10.38 2.96 26.95
CA VAL A 778 10.53 4.25 26.25
C VAL A 778 11.69 5.05 26.87
N ARG A 779 11.78 5.10 28.21
CA ARG A 779 12.89 5.73 28.92
C ARG A 779 14.25 5.15 28.53
N LYS A 780 14.37 3.81 28.56
CA LYS A 780 15.61 3.09 28.15
C LYS A 780 15.97 3.37 26.68
N LEU A 781 14.97 3.36 25.80
CA LEU A 781 15.17 3.67 24.38
C LEU A 781 15.70 5.10 24.20
N LEU A 782 15.13 6.09 24.89
CA LEU A 782 15.56 7.49 24.82
C LEU A 782 17.01 7.65 25.30
N GLU A 783 17.41 6.99 26.38
CA GLU A 783 18.80 6.99 26.87
C GLU A 783 19.78 6.48 25.80
N VAL A 784 19.39 5.44 25.07
CA VAL A 784 20.19 4.88 23.97
C VAL A 784 20.28 5.85 22.79
N LEU A 785 19.16 6.46 22.39
CA LEU A 785 19.11 7.43 21.30
C LEU A 785 19.94 8.68 21.64
N HIS A 786 19.86 9.17 22.86
CA HIS A 786 20.69 10.28 23.32
C HIS A 786 22.18 9.95 23.27
N ARG A 787 22.61 8.76 23.73
CA ARG A 787 24.02 8.31 23.61
C ARG A 787 24.48 8.29 22.15
N LEU A 788 23.66 7.82 21.23
CA LEU A 788 23.99 7.83 19.79
C LEU A 788 24.19 9.24 19.24
N THR A 789 23.31 10.16 19.64
CA THR A 789 23.37 11.57 19.21
C THR A 789 24.60 12.25 19.80
N ASP A 790 24.92 11.99 21.07
CA ASP A 790 26.10 12.55 21.76
C ASP A 790 27.42 12.10 21.14
N LEU A 791 27.42 10.98 20.39
CA LEU A 791 28.56 10.54 19.57
C LEU A 791 28.68 11.28 18.22
N GLY A 792 27.86 12.30 17.98
CA GLY A 792 27.87 13.13 16.77
C GLY A 792 26.97 12.65 15.63
N ASN A 793 26.23 11.55 15.80
CA ASN A 793 25.33 11.03 14.78
C ASN A 793 24.05 11.87 14.69
N THR A 794 23.40 11.81 13.54
CA THR A 794 22.09 12.43 13.33
C THR A 794 20.99 11.36 13.44
N ILE A 795 19.95 11.66 14.18
CA ILE A 795 18.80 10.76 14.32
C ILE A 795 17.54 11.49 13.82
N ILE A 796 16.80 10.86 12.92
CA ILE A 796 15.45 11.31 12.52
C ILE A 796 14.47 10.22 12.94
N ILE A 797 13.44 10.61 13.65
CA ILE A 797 12.43 9.71 14.20
C ILE A 797 11.05 10.15 13.72
N ILE A 798 10.28 9.26 13.13
CA ILE A 798 8.84 9.48 12.93
C ILE A 798 8.16 9.02 14.22
N GLU A 799 7.47 9.92 14.94
CA GLU A 799 6.88 9.58 16.23
C GLU A 799 5.64 10.38 16.59
N HIS A 800 4.83 9.77 17.45
CA HIS A 800 3.61 10.34 18.02
C HIS A 800 3.63 10.40 19.57
N ASN A 801 4.58 9.68 20.19
CA ASN A 801 4.72 9.65 21.65
C ASN A 801 5.24 11.00 22.17
N LEU A 802 4.48 11.65 23.08
CA LEU A 802 4.81 12.99 23.58
C LEU A 802 6.12 13.03 24.36
N ASP A 803 6.51 11.95 25.04
CA ASP A 803 7.78 11.86 25.77
C ASP A 803 8.97 11.90 24.82
N VAL A 804 8.86 11.25 23.65
CA VAL A 804 9.92 11.31 22.62
C VAL A 804 9.95 12.66 21.94
N ILE A 805 8.76 13.22 21.61
CA ILE A 805 8.65 14.51 20.94
C ILE A 805 9.25 15.62 21.80
N ARG A 806 8.96 15.63 23.10
CA ARG A 806 9.48 16.64 24.01
C ARG A 806 11.00 16.53 24.26
N ASN A 807 11.57 15.33 24.11
CA ASN A 807 13.00 15.06 24.24
C ASN A 807 13.77 15.30 22.94
N ALA A 808 13.11 15.72 21.86
CA ALA A 808 13.75 16.05 20.59
C ALA A 808 14.57 17.35 20.69
N ASP A 809 15.64 17.43 19.95
CA ASP A 809 16.41 18.68 19.76
C ASP A 809 15.74 19.57 18.69
N TRP A 810 15.03 18.94 17.73
CA TRP A 810 14.33 19.61 16.64
C TRP A 810 13.07 18.84 16.24
N ILE A 811 12.01 19.54 15.89
CA ILE A 811 10.75 18.96 15.44
C ILE A 811 10.42 19.49 14.04
N LEU A 812 9.91 18.60 13.19
CA LEU A 812 9.23 18.91 11.95
C LEU A 812 7.78 18.42 12.07
N ASP A 813 6.83 19.33 12.12
CA ASP A 813 5.42 19.02 12.25
C ASP A 813 4.71 19.15 10.91
N LEU A 814 4.17 18.02 10.40
CA LEU A 814 3.48 17.92 9.12
C LEU A 814 1.97 17.86 9.31
N GLY A 815 1.26 18.62 8.50
CA GLY A 815 -0.20 18.68 8.57
C GLY A 815 -0.79 19.60 7.50
N PRO A 816 -1.84 20.37 7.83
CA PRO A 816 -2.61 20.31 9.10
C PRO A 816 -3.45 19.04 9.26
N GLU A 817 -3.89 18.45 8.15
CA GLU A 817 -4.73 17.24 8.12
C GLU A 817 -4.01 16.06 7.43
N GLY A 818 -4.69 14.92 7.30
CA GLY A 818 -4.23 13.79 6.51
C GLY A 818 -4.76 13.81 5.08
N GLY A 819 -4.08 13.11 4.15
CA GLY A 819 -4.45 13.02 2.75
C GLY A 819 -4.25 14.32 1.96
N GLU A 820 -5.17 14.67 1.08
CA GLU A 820 -5.04 15.84 0.20
C GLU A 820 -4.98 17.19 0.94
N ASP A 821 -5.59 17.26 2.13
CA ASP A 821 -5.59 18.46 2.97
C ASP A 821 -4.35 18.55 3.88
N GLY A 822 -3.44 17.56 3.77
CA GLY A 822 -2.15 17.48 4.47
C GLY A 822 -0.97 17.86 3.59
N GLY A 823 0.20 17.31 3.93
CA GLY A 823 1.40 17.44 3.12
C GLY A 823 2.10 18.80 3.18
N GLN A 824 1.81 19.62 4.20
CA GLN A 824 2.42 20.91 4.44
C GLN A 824 3.27 20.87 5.73
N LEU A 825 4.27 21.76 5.82
CA LEU A 825 5.02 21.99 7.05
C LEU A 825 4.24 23.00 7.91
N VAL A 826 3.64 22.51 9.00
CA VAL A 826 2.90 23.36 9.95
C VAL A 826 3.86 24.13 10.87
N GLY A 827 4.96 23.46 11.26
CA GLY A 827 5.98 24.10 12.06
C GLY A 827 7.30 23.35 12.04
N GLU A 828 8.40 24.08 12.21
CA GLU A 828 9.73 23.53 12.45
C GLU A 828 10.41 24.26 13.61
N GLY A 829 11.15 23.56 14.44
CA GLY A 829 11.85 24.17 15.56
C GLY A 829 12.01 23.28 16.77
N ARG A 830 12.36 23.86 17.89
CA ARG A 830 12.45 23.17 19.17
C ARG A 830 11.08 22.83 19.73
N PRO A 831 10.93 21.83 20.61
CA PRO A 831 9.64 21.45 21.21
C PRO A 831 8.88 22.64 21.84
N ALA A 832 9.59 23.51 22.56
CA ALA A 832 9.02 24.71 23.15
C ALA A 832 8.44 25.68 22.12
N HIS A 833 9.09 25.84 20.96
CA HIS A 833 8.60 26.68 19.88
C HIS A 833 7.34 26.09 19.26
N ILE A 834 7.33 24.80 18.97
CA ILE A 834 6.15 24.08 18.39
C ILE A 834 4.93 24.18 19.32
N ALA A 835 5.12 24.11 20.66
CA ALA A 835 4.03 24.27 21.63
C ALA A 835 3.33 25.64 21.59
N HIS A 836 3.92 26.64 20.95
CA HIS A 836 3.32 27.97 20.74
C HIS A 836 2.64 28.16 19.39
N ILE A 837 2.76 27.22 18.47
CA ILE A 837 2.11 27.26 17.15
C ILE A 837 0.66 26.80 17.30
N SER A 838 -0.30 27.70 17.13
CA SER A 838 -1.74 27.44 17.32
C SER A 838 -2.30 26.44 16.30
N GLU A 839 -1.74 26.41 15.10
CA GLU A 839 -2.15 25.52 13.98
C GLU A 839 -1.57 24.10 14.10
N SER A 840 -0.58 23.91 14.99
CA SER A 840 0.04 22.61 15.26
C SER A 840 -0.79 21.83 16.27
N TYR A 841 -1.38 20.72 15.87
CA TYR A 841 -2.02 19.79 16.81
C TYR A 841 -1.00 19.23 17.80
N THR A 842 0.16 18.82 17.33
CA THR A 842 1.27 18.37 18.19
C THR A 842 1.63 19.44 19.21
N GLY A 843 1.71 20.71 18.80
CA GLY A 843 1.99 21.84 19.69
C GLY A 843 0.93 22.03 20.77
N GLN A 844 -0.35 21.89 20.42
CA GLN A 844 -1.47 21.97 21.39
C GLN A 844 -1.38 20.87 22.45
N PHE A 845 -1.08 19.61 22.05
CA PHE A 845 -0.90 18.49 22.99
C PHE A 845 0.36 18.66 23.83
N LEU A 846 1.48 19.09 23.28
CA LEU A 846 2.69 19.42 24.04
C LEU A 846 2.42 20.48 25.09
N LYS A 847 1.67 21.53 24.78
CA LYS A 847 1.29 22.57 25.70
C LYS A 847 0.46 22.03 26.88
N ARG A 848 -0.52 21.16 26.62
CA ARG A 848 -1.30 20.46 27.66
C ARG A 848 -0.41 19.57 28.49
N TYR A 849 0.47 18.80 27.87
CA TYR A 849 1.41 17.90 28.54
C TYR A 849 2.33 18.66 29.52
N TYR A 850 2.92 19.75 29.09
CA TYR A 850 3.74 20.60 29.95
C TYR A 850 2.95 21.19 31.12
N GLY A 851 1.69 21.60 30.93
CA GLY A 851 0.82 22.11 31.97
C GLY A 851 0.44 21.07 33.01
N SER A 852 0.25 19.82 32.64
CA SER A 852 -0.15 18.73 33.55
C SER A 852 1.00 18.14 34.37
N HIS A 853 2.24 18.20 33.89
CA HIS A 853 3.44 17.57 34.49
C HIS A 853 4.39 18.56 35.14
N ASN A 854 3.91 19.73 35.58
CA ASN A 854 4.72 20.82 36.22
C ASN A 854 5.99 21.21 35.38
N GLY A 855 5.95 20.96 34.10
CA GLY A 855 6.99 21.36 33.17
C GLY A 855 6.92 22.84 32.89
N HIS A 856 7.79 23.64 33.52
CA HIS A 856 8.01 25.03 33.12
C HIS A 856 8.58 25.02 31.70
N LEU A 857 7.77 25.47 30.74
CA LEU A 857 8.27 25.97 29.46
C LEU A 857 8.92 27.33 29.71
N GLU A 858 10.18 27.36 30.09
CA GLU A 858 10.95 28.58 29.87
C GLU A 858 11.20 28.66 28.35
N PRO A 859 10.71 29.71 27.70
CA PRO A 859 11.02 29.93 26.29
C PRO A 859 12.54 30.17 26.22
N VAL A 860 13.30 29.20 25.74
CA VAL A 860 14.63 29.45 25.26
C VAL A 860 14.44 30.38 24.06
N ASP A 861 14.86 31.62 24.18
CA ASP A 861 14.70 32.63 23.14
C ASP A 861 15.67 32.32 21.97
N ASP A 862 15.27 31.38 21.15
CA ASP A 862 15.98 31.01 19.92
C ASP A 862 15.70 31.99 18.77
N THR A 863 14.95 33.07 19.02
CA THR A 863 14.62 34.08 18.00
C THR A 863 15.88 34.66 17.39
N ALA A 864 16.95 34.84 18.19
CA ALA A 864 18.26 35.31 17.71
C ALA A 864 18.96 34.26 16.84
N ALA A 865 18.89 32.97 17.15
CA ALA A 865 19.46 31.90 16.35
C ALA A 865 18.67 31.69 15.05
N MET A 866 17.37 31.77 15.10
CA MET A 866 16.48 31.69 13.93
C MET A 866 16.64 32.89 12.99
N LEU A 867 16.81 34.12 13.52
CA LEU A 867 17.10 35.32 12.74
C LEU A 867 18.51 35.28 12.12
N ALA A 868 19.50 34.74 12.83
CA ALA A 868 20.84 34.56 12.29
C ALA A 868 20.85 33.54 11.12
N ILE A 869 20.03 32.48 11.23
CA ILE A 869 19.86 31.46 10.17
C ILE A 869 19.14 32.06 8.94
N LYS A 870 18.09 32.86 9.14
CA LYS A 870 17.39 33.58 8.05
C LYS A 870 18.27 34.58 7.30
N ASN A 871 19.26 35.13 7.99
CA ASN A 871 20.19 36.15 7.45
C ASN A 871 21.53 35.60 6.96
N GLY A 872 21.72 34.27 6.94
CA GLY A 872 22.93 33.62 6.39
C GLY A 872 24.22 33.83 7.20
N ALA A 873 24.13 34.25 8.46
CA ALA A 873 25.28 34.45 9.35
C ALA A 873 25.62 33.17 10.14
N SER A 874 26.87 32.70 10.04
CA SER A 874 27.41 31.63 10.89
C SER A 874 27.45 32.10 12.35
N PRO A 875 26.98 31.32 13.33
CA PRO A 875 27.06 31.70 14.73
C PRO A 875 28.51 31.67 15.22
N ALA A 876 28.89 32.70 16.00
CA ALA A 876 30.20 32.87 16.58
C ALA A 876 30.58 31.70 17.50
N LYS A 877 31.82 31.24 17.37
CA LYS A 877 32.41 30.20 18.22
C LYS A 877 32.49 30.70 19.65
N ASN A 878 31.76 30.06 20.55
CA ASN A 878 32.02 30.16 21.98
C ASN A 878 32.76 28.90 22.46
N PRO A 879 33.85 29.04 23.24
CA PRO A 879 34.64 27.89 23.59
C PRO A 879 34.10 27.17 24.83
N SER A 880 33.87 25.92 24.61
CA SER A 880 33.91 24.76 25.51
C SER A 880 33.91 24.93 27.04
N ARG A 881 32.90 24.48 27.72
CA ARG A 881 32.98 23.60 28.88
C ARG A 881 31.98 22.48 28.71
N VAL A 882 32.48 21.27 28.53
CA VAL A 882 31.70 20.05 28.59
C VAL A 882 31.37 19.77 30.05
N PRO A 883 30.13 19.75 30.49
CA PRO A 883 29.78 19.24 31.84
C PRO A 883 29.91 17.71 31.81
N GLN A 884 30.64 17.19 32.78
CA GLN A 884 30.77 15.75 33.05
C GLN A 884 29.41 15.25 33.54
N CYS A 885 28.95 14.13 32.99
CA CYS A 885 27.75 13.43 33.40
C CYS A 885 27.86 12.93 34.86
N PRO A 886 26.76 13.03 35.69
CA PRO A 886 26.78 12.72 37.11
C PRO A 886 27.02 11.26 37.54
N TRP A 887 27.18 10.35 36.63
CA TRP A 887 27.37 8.90 36.92
C TRP A 887 28.78 8.36 36.64
N GLU A 888 29.80 9.20 36.40
CA GLU A 888 31.17 8.79 36.42
C GLU A 888 31.83 9.06 37.78
N SER A 889 31.33 8.43 38.83
CA SER A 889 32.01 8.25 40.08
C SER A 889 31.73 6.82 40.52
N ASP A 890 32.64 5.90 40.22
CA ASP A 890 33.38 5.12 41.19
C ASP A 890 34.24 4.04 40.52
N GLU A 891 35.52 4.17 40.87
CA GLU A 891 36.55 3.15 40.90
C GLU A 891 36.97 2.43 39.62
N ALA A 892 37.92 3.00 38.92
CA ALA A 892 39.01 2.23 38.27
C ALA A 892 40.38 2.69 38.76
N GLN A 893 40.93 1.96 39.73
CA GLN A 893 42.32 2.11 40.18
C GLN A 893 43.28 1.83 39.03
N ILE A 894 44.10 2.86 38.70
CA ILE A 894 45.10 2.84 37.68
C ILE A 894 46.33 2.09 38.16
N LEU A 895 46.66 0.95 37.60
CA LEU A 895 47.99 0.32 37.73
C LEU A 895 48.98 0.98 36.76
N PRO A 896 50.25 1.20 37.18
CA PRO A 896 51.22 2.02 36.41
C PRO A 896 51.79 1.28 35.19
N LYS A 897 51.90 2.02 34.08
CA LYS A 897 52.51 1.60 32.83
C LYS A 897 54.00 1.32 32.97
N ARG A 898 54.48 0.12 32.63
CA ARG A 898 55.90 -0.21 32.41
C ARG A 898 56.41 0.40 31.10
N PRO A 899 57.67 0.90 31.05
CA PRO A 899 58.22 1.54 29.86
C PRO A 899 58.63 0.51 28.80
N ARG A 900 58.24 0.77 27.53
CA ARG A 900 58.71 0.00 26.36
C ARG A 900 60.14 0.34 26.02
N LYS A 901 61.07 -0.63 26.03
CA LYS A 901 62.44 -0.57 25.46
C LYS A 901 62.29 -0.54 23.91
N LYS A 902 62.93 0.42 23.30
CA LYS A 902 63.27 0.47 21.86
C LYS A 902 64.43 -0.55 21.59
N THR A 903 64.21 -1.51 20.71
CA THR A 903 65.24 -2.26 20.03
C THR A 903 65.10 -2.08 18.53
N GLY A 904 66.10 -1.49 17.91
CA GLY A 904 66.20 -1.32 16.47
C GLY A 904 66.51 -2.66 15.79
N ILE A 905 66.06 -2.80 14.59
CA ILE A 905 66.41 -3.91 13.68
C ILE A 905 67.01 -3.32 12.41
N PRO A 906 68.14 -3.87 11.94
CA PRO A 906 68.79 -3.39 10.71
C PRO A 906 68.14 -4.00 9.44
N GLU A 907 68.21 -3.26 8.34
CA GLU A 907 67.84 -3.63 6.98
C GLU A 907 68.78 -4.73 6.40
N ASN A 908 68.20 -5.44 5.44
CA ASN A 908 68.77 -6.29 4.39
C ASN A 908 68.69 -7.80 4.57
N ALA A 909 67.78 -8.38 3.76
CA ALA A 909 68.14 -9.49 2.87
C ALA A 909 66.93 -9.89 1.96
N SER A 910 67.19 -9.83 0.70
CA SER A 910 66.33 -10.31 -0.42
C SER A 910 66.22 -11.82 -0.39
N VAL A 911 64.95 -12.33 -0.46
CA VAL A 911 64.69 -13.75 -0.80
C VAL A 911 63.55 -13.85 -1.82
N ARG A 912 63.86 -14.57 -2.91
CA ARG A 912 62.98 -14.91 -4.05
C ARG A 912 61.84 -15.85 -3.63
N PRO A 913 60.72 -15.85 -4.38
CA PRO A 913 59.59 -16.74 -4.10
C PRO A 913 59.82 -18.16 -4.66
N PRO A 914 59.29 -19.22 -4.07
CA PRO A 914 59.32 -20.56 -4.61
C PRO A 914 58.13 -20.84 -5.57
N SER A 915 58.44 -21.67 -6.54
CA SER A 915 57.74 -22.19 -7.66
C SER A 915 56.49 -23.02 -7.33
N GLU A 916 55.53 -23.00 -8.24
CA GLU A 916 54.31 -23.83 -8.36
C GLU A 916 54.60 -25.33 -8.35
N PRO A 917 53.71 -26.17 -7.85
CA PRO A 917 53.70 -27.59 -8.14
C PRO A 917 52.69 -28.00 -9.19
N GLN A 918 53.17 -28.80 -10.10
CA GLN A 918 52.57 -29.43 -11.26
C GLN A 918 51.29 -30.24 -10.98
N LYS A 919 50.34 -30.16 -11.92
CA LYS A 919 49.20 -31.02 -12.14
C LYS A 919 49.62 -32.49 -12.32
N ARG A 920 49.02 -33.41 -11.53
CA ARG A 920 48.96 -34.84 -11.88
C ARG A 920 47.53 -35.19 -12.30
N ALA A 921 47.45 -35.65 -13.55
CA ALA A 921 46.28 -36.29 -14.13
C ALA A 921 45.98 -37.62 -13.44
N ARG A 922 44.69 -37.91 -13.16
CA ARG A 922 44.19 -39.24 -12.89
C ARG A 922 43.02 -39.59 -13.82
N THR A 923 43.29 -40.64 -14.56
CA THR A 923 42.49 -41.37 -15.50
C THR A 923 41.19 -41.90 -14.91
N ARG A 924 40.14 -41.83 -15.74
CA ARG A 924 38.83 -42.51 -15.60
C ARG A 924 39.00 -44.03 -15.81
N LYS A 925 38.25 -44.82 -15.04
CA LYS A 925 37.70 -46.12 -15.47
C LYS A 925 36.27 -46.24 -15.00
N PRO A 926 35.40 -46.85 -15.84
CA PRO A 926 33.96 -46.97 -15.58
C PRO A 926 33.62 -48.27 -14.84
N VAL A 927 32.54 -48.28 -14.05
CA VAL A 927 31.85 -49.48 -13.65
C VAL A 927 30.36 -49.29 -13.82
N ALA A 928 29.79 -50.26 -14.52
CA ALA A 928 28.37 -50.43 -14.81
C ALA A 928 27.63 -51.04 -13.60
N SER A 929 26.38 -50.71 -13.47
CA SER A 929 25.10 -51.35 -13.19
C SER A 929 24.24 -50.51 -12.32
#